data_38fa22854cee9243a290d1cb18cf8abe
#
_entry.id   38fa22854cee9243a290d1cb18cf8abe
#
_cell.length_a   1.000
_cell.length_b   1.000
_cell.length_c   1.000
_cell.angle_alpha   90.00
_cell.angle_beta   90.00
_cell.angle_gamma   90.00
#
_symmetry.space_group_name_H-M   'P 1'
#
loop_
_entity.id
_entity.type
_entity.pdbx_description
1 polymer ?
#
loop_
_entity_poly.entity_id
_entity_poly.type
_entity_poly.pdbx_seq_one_letter_code
_entity_poly.pdbx_strand_id
1 'polypeptide(L)'
;MDEYSFRIANRIVGNHKKAPGIEITLSGPKLLFHHDVVVAITGGKAEVDVNGNPVDQWAPIFIKAGDKLSIGKLSTGCRAYLAIRGGIDVTEYLGSRSTFALGNLGGYNGRVLKLGDVLFLGQPELPSCTLPSAVSEPTKIPESLIPSYDFNANKSWKVGVTCGPHGSPDFFKPESVDEFFSAKWKIHYNSNRFGVRLIGPKPQWARKDGGEAGLHPSNAHDYVYSLGAINFTGDEPVILTCDGPSLGGFVCEAVVAEAEMWKIGQVKPGDTIQFVPLSFEDAKSLKSKQDSLVESLQGELPSIETKALPKPENPVLGEVQVSPNAPKVVYRQAGDRYILVEYGENVLDLNLSYRIHKLIEMVKDNKTKGIVEMSQGVRSVLVEFDSEVTQKQLLQTLISYEKEIVFENKWKVPSRVIKLPMAFEDEKTLAAVKRYSETIRAEAPWLPNNVDFIASINGVDRSDVKNMMYTARFLVLGLGDVFLGAPCAVPLDPRHRLLGTKYNPSRTYTPNGTVGIGGNYMCIYTMESPGGYQLVGRTVPIWDKLSLGSHSVNPWLLSPFDQVEFYPASEAEVDECSERMNAGKFKVEIVDSVFDHGAYLKWVQEHSASIEEFQKNQGGEKLEEFNRLIQISNAELATNGGVKLGEDEKFSDDAELVYSEYSGRFWKPLVAVGDEVKQGQGLIVVEAMKTEMVVNATRGGKVVKIFHDNGDMVDAGDLVVVIE
;
A
#
# COMPACT_ATOMS: atom_id res chain seq x y z
N MET A 1 4.11 8.42 -8.42
CA MET A 1 4.14 9.07 -7.09
C MET A 1 3.83 10.55 -7.17
N ASP A 2 4.67 11.38 -7.81
CA ASP A 2 4.36 12.79 -8.08
C ASP A 2 3.77 12.93 -9.47
N GLU A 3 2.44 12.83 -9.54
CA GLU A 3 1.69 12.92 -10.80
C GLU A 3 1.80 14.30 -11.44
N TYR A 4 1.83 15.39 -10.63
CA TYR A 4 1.90 16.74 -11.15
C TYR A 4 3.18 16.95 -11.97
N SER A 5 4.35 16.68 -11.39
CA SER A 5 5.63 16.83 -12.08
C SER A 5 5.71 15.96 -13.33
N PHE A 6 5.24 14.71 -13.24
CA PHE A 6 5.27 13.80 -14.39
C PHE A 6 4.37 14.27 -15.55
N ARG A 7 3.16 14.73 -15.25
CA ARG A 7 2.24 15.28 -16.25
C ARG A 7 2.80 16.52 -16.91
N ILE A 8 3.42 17.42 -16.14
CA ILE A 8 4.08 18.62 -16.69
C ILE A 8 5.27 18.22 -17.58
N ALA A 9 6.12 17.24 -17.18
CA ALA A 9 7.21 16.76 -18.04
C ALA A 9 6.71 16.31 -19.42
N ASN A 10 5.62 15.53 -19.45
CA ASN A 10 5.01 15.11 -20.70
C ASN A 10 4.47 16.29 -21.51
N ARG A 11 3.86 17.27 -20.89
CA ARG A 11 3.33 18.46 -21.56
C ARG A 11 4.45 19.35 -22.13
N ILE A 12 5.58 19.48 -21.43
CA ILE A 12 6.76 20.23 -21.90
C ILE A 12 7.28 19.66 -23.23
N VAL A 13 7.36 18.36 -23.37
CA VAL A 13 7.81 17.73 -24.61
C VAL A 13 6.71 17.60 -25.67
N GLY A 14 5.51 18.09 -25.38
CA GLY A 14 4.34 18.03 -26.27
C GLY A 14 3.63 16.69 -26.32
N ASN A 15 3.83 15.81 -25.34
CA ASN A 15 3.12 14.55 -25.20
C ASN A 15 1.71 14.73 -24.61
N HIS A 16 0.87 13.70 -24.78
CA HIS A 16 -0.28 13.52 -23.92
C HIS A 16 0.18 13.32 -22.46
N LYS A 17 -0.54 13.92 -21.50
CA LYS A 17 -0.15 13.92 -20.05
C LYS A 17 0.03 12.53 -19.42
N LYS A 18 -0.50 11.46 -20.03
CA LYS A 18 -0.39 10.06 -19.58
C LYS A 18 0.62 9.24 -20.40
N ALA A 19 1.45 9.86 -21.25
CA ALA A 19 2.46 9.13 -22.00
C ALA A 19 3.50 8.49 -21.06
N PRO A 20 3.97 7.27 -21.34
CA PRO A 20 4.97 6.60 -20.50
C PRO A 20 6.30 7.36 -20.44
N GLY A 21 6.91 7.41 -19.25
CA GLY A 21 8.20 8.01 -18.98
C GLY A 21 8.93 7.28 -17.87
N ILE A 22 10.01 7.85 -17.36
CA ILE A 22 10.84 7.23 -16.31
C ILE A 22 10.68 8.02 -15.01
N GLU A 23 10.29 7.33 -13.93
CA GLU A 23 10.37 7.84 -12.56
C GLU A 23 11.75 7.51 -11.98
N ILE A 24 12.40 8.50 -11.42
CA ILE A 24 13.74 8.44 -10.84
C ILE A 24 13.63 8.72 -9.35
N THR A 25 14.23 7.87 -8.52
CA THR A 25 14.23 8.04 -7.05
C THR A 25 15.66 8.32 -6.57
N LEU A 26 15.88 9.46 -5.90
CA LEU A 26 17.10 9.93 -5.26
C LEU A 26 18.30 10.15 -6.20
N SER A 27 18.53 9.30 -7.19
CA SER A 27 19.65 9.42 -8.13
C SER A 27 19.26 8.89 -9.51
N GLY A 28 19.63 9.59 -10.55
CA GLY A 28 19.25 9.28 -11.92
C GLY A 28 20.28 8.45 -12.70
N PRO A 29 19.86 7.95 -13.86
CA PRO A 29 20.71 7.16 -14.76
C PRO A 29 21.58 8.04 -15.68
N LYS A 30 22.55 7.39 -16.33
CA LYS A 30 23.19 7.88 -17.57
C LYS A 30 22.59 7.15 -18.76
N LEU A 31 22.09 7.90 -19.73
CA LEU A 31 21.37 7.39 -20.90
C LEU A 31 22.12 7.77 -22.19
N LEU A 32 22.32 6.81 -23.08
CA LEU A 32 22.82 7.04 -24.43
C LEU A 32 21.66 7.04 -25.41
N PHE A 33 21.52 8.09 -26.21
CA PHE A 33 20.47 8.21 -27.22
C PHE A 33 20.97 7.80 -28.60
N HIS A 34 20.18 6.99 -29.29
CA HIS A 34 20.47 6.53 -30.65
C HIS A 34 19.72 7.31 -31.75
N HIS A 35 18.83 8.21 -31.36
CA HIS A 35 18.02 9.04 -32.24
C HIS A 35 17.93 10.48 -31.71
N ASP A 36 17.69 11.43 -32.64
CA ASP A 36 17.34 12.80 -32.28
C ASP A 36 15.98 12.81 -31.59
N VAL A 37 15.89 13.43 -30.43
CA VAL A 37 14.67 13.47 -29.63
C VAL A 37 14.62 14.69 -28.71
N VAL A 38 13.43 15.07 -28.25
CA VAL A 38 13.25 16.08 -27.22
C VAL A 38 12.86 15.38 -25.92
N VAL A 39 13.51 15.77 -24.82
CA VAL A 39 13.22 15.26 -23.48
C VAL A 39 12.94 16.40 -22.51
N ALA A 40 12.32 16.10 -21.39
CA ALA A 40 12.20 17.03 -20.27
C ALA A 40 12.37 16.30 -18.95
N ILE A 41 13.03 16.95 -17.99
CA ILE A 41 13.21 16.45 -16.63
C ILE A 41 12.53 17.41 -15.67
N THR A 42 11.67 16.86 -14.80
CA THR A 42 10.92 17.62 -13.79
C THR A 42 11.01 16.92 -12.43
N GLY A 43 10.38 17.49 -11.40
CA GLY A 43 10.44 16.99 -10.03
C GLY A 43 11.60 17.56 -9.26
N GLY A 44 12.15 16.80 -8.30
CA GLY A 44 13.25 17.24 -7.44
C GLY A 44 14.47 17.72 -8.22
N LYS A 45 15.23 18.64 -7.60
CA LYS A 45 16.39 19.27 -8.24
C LYS A 45 17.57 18.30 -8.31
N ALA A 46 18.11 18.09 -9.49
CA ALA A 46 19.31 17.31 -9.76
C ALA A 46 20.29 18.09 -10.64
N GLU A 47 21.56 17.68 -10.64
CA GLU A 47 22.48 18.11 -11.67
C GLU A 47 22.21 17.30 -12.93
N VAL A 48 21.94 18.01 -14.04
CA VAL A 48 21.65 17.39 -15.33
C VAL A 48 22.59 17.93 -16.38
N ASP A 49 23.22 17.04 -17.15
CA ASP A 49 24.10 17.42 -18.25
C ASP A 49 23.86 16.57 -19.51
N VAL A 50 24.19 17.18 -20.66
CA VAL A 50 24.31 16.48 -21.96
C VAL A 50 25.74 16.56 -22.40
N ASN A 51 26.44 15.42 -22.47
CA ASN A 51 27.88 15.32 -22.81
C ASN A 51 28.78 16.18 -21.92
N GLY A 52 28.43 16.33 -20.63
CA GLY A 52 29.15 17.16 -19.65
C GLY A 52 28.77 18.64 -19.67
N ASN A 53 27.84 19.08 -20.52
CA ASN A 53 27.33 20.45 -20.55
C ASN A 53 26.03 20.52 -19.73
N PRO A 54 25.97 21.35 -18.68
CA PRO A 54 24.77 21.51 -17.87
C PRO A 54 23.56 21.97 -18.69
N VAL A 55 22.38 21.42 -18.37
CA VAL A 55 21.10 21.77 -18.99
C VAL A 55 20.03 22.00 -17.93
N ASP A 56 19.03 22.83 -18.25
CA ASP A 56 17.96 23.19 -17.33
C ASP A 56 16.90 22.10 -17.21
N GLN A 57 16.47 21.81 -15.98
CA GLN A 57 15.23 21.07 -15.72
C GLN A 57 14.01 21.97 -16.03
N TRP A 58 12.83 21.37 -16.14
CA TRP A 58 11.55 22.02 -16.40
C TRP A 58 11.52 22.78 -17.75
N ALA A 59 12.36 22.39 -18.68
CA ALA A 59 12.47 22.94 -20.01
C ALA A 59 12.67 21.83 -21.06
N PRO A 60 12.35 22.07 -22.34
CA PRO A 60 12.69 21.13 -23.41
C PRO A 60 14.21 21.04 -23.58
N ILE A 61 14.74 19.83 -23.60
CA ILE A 61 16.16 19.50 -23.85
C ILE A 61 16.22 18.78 -25.21
N PHE A 62 16.95 19.34 -26.16
CA PHE A 62 17.12 18.77 -27.48
C PHE A 62 18.35 17.85 -27.49
N ILE A 63 18.12 16.57 -27.74
CA ILE A 63 19.11 15.50 -27.74
C ILE A 63 19.39 15.07 -29.18
N LYS A 64 20.66 14.87 -29.54
CA LYS A 64 21.09 14.31 -30.81
C LYS A 64 21.45 12.84 -30.68
N ALA A 65 21.36 12.11 -31.78
CA ALA A 65 21.87 10.74 -31.85
C ALA A 65 23.34 10.68 -31.44
N GLY A 66 23.70 9.83 -30.50
CA GLY A 66 25.03 9.72 -29.89
C GLY A 66 25.22 10.52 -28.61
N ASP A 67 24.34 11.42 -28.24
CA ASP A 67 24.43 12.19 -26.99
C ASP A 67 24.20 11.30 -25.76
N LYS A 68 24.90 11.70 -24.68
CA LYS A 68 24.78 11.09 -23.35
C LYS A 68 24.10 12.09 -22.42
N LEU A 69 22.92 11.76 -21.93
CA LEU A 69 22.23 12.48 -20.86
C LEU A 69 22.61 11.87 -19.52
N SER A 70 23.12 12.68 -18.61
CA SER A 70 23.45 12.29 -17.25
C SER A 70 22.53 13.00 -16.29
N ILE A 71 21.89 12.26 -15.38
CA ILE A 71 21.04 12.78 -14.30
C ILE A 71 21.70 12.38 -12.99
N GLY A 72 22.16 13.36 -12.23
CA GLY A 72 22.88 13.16 -10.98
C GLY A 72 21.96 12.82 -9.80
N LYS A 73 22.53 12.99 -8.59
CA LYS A 73 21.81 12.87 -7.33
C LYS A 73 20.85 14.06 -7.16
N LEU A 74 19.66 13.79 -6.59
CA LEU A 74 18.72 14.85 -6.26
C LEU A 74 19.17 15.60 -5.00
N SER A 75 19.32 16.91 -5.11
CA SER A 75 19.68 17.78 -3.98
C SER A 75 18.44 18.20 -3.18
N THR A 76 17.27 18.32 -3.82
CA THR A 76 15.99 18.59 -3.16
C THR A 76 14.92 17.66 -3.69
N GLY A 77 13.87 17.42 -2.89
CA GLY A 77 12.84 16.44 -3.21
C GLY A 77 13.35 14.99 -3.11
N CYS A 78 12.55 14.06 -3.58
CA CYS A 78 12.83 12.63 -3.55
C CYS A 78 12.77 11.99 -4.95
N ARG A 79 11.95 12.54 -5.86
CA ARG A 79 11.71 11.97 -7.19
C ARG A 79 11.84 12.99 -8.30
N ALA A 80 12.41 12.54 -9.42
CA ALA A 80 12.42 13.26 -10.68
C ALA A 80 11.78 12.39 -11.77
N TYR A 81 11.35 13.01 -12.86
CA TYR A 81 10.66 12.37 -13.96
C TYR A 81 11.29 12.77 -15.27
N LEU A 82 11.59 11.77 -16.11
CA LEU A 82 12.06 11.98 -17.47
C LEU A 82 10.93 11.62 -18.44
N ALA A 83 10.44 12.62 -19.15
CA ALA A 83 9.57 12.44 -20.31
C ALA A 83 10.38 12.53 -21.60
N ILE A 84 10.03 11.69 -22.57
CA ILE A 84 10.64 11.64 -23.90
C ILE A 84 9.52 11.88 -24.91
N ARG A 85 9.75 12.77 -25.89
CA ARG A 85 8.74 13.02 -26.95
C ARG A 85 8.42 11.72 -27.68
N GLY A 86 7.12 11.41 -27.78
CA GLY A 86 6.62 10.14 -28.30
C GLY A 86 6.38 9.09 -27.23
N GLY A 87 6.87 9.29 -25.98
CA GLY A 87 6.79 8.31 -24.89
C GLY A 87 7.72 7.12 -25.08
N ILE A 88 7.66 6.19 -24.16
CA ILE A 88 8.41 4.92 -24.17
C ILE A 88 7.47 3.80 -24.59
N ASP A 89 7.91 2.95 -25.54
CA ASP A 89 7.13 1.79 -25.96
C ASP A 89 7.20 0.69 -24.92
N VAL A 90 6.12 0.57 -24.16
CA VAL A 90 5.91 -0.48 -23.15
C VAL A 90 4.49 -1.00 -23.23
N THR A 91 4.34 -2.31 -22.98
CA THR A 91 3.06 -2.99 -23.06
C THR A 91 2.10 -2.49 -21.99
N GLU A 92 0.87 -2.23 -22.37
CA GLU A 92 -0.21 -1.95 -21.44
C GLU A 92 -0.66 -3.24 -20.74
N TYR A 93 -0.78 -3.18 -19.41
CA TYR A 93 -1.24 -4.29 -18.57
C TYR A 93 -2.33 -3.78 -17.62
N LEU A 94 -3.51 -4.35 -17.69
CA LEU A 94 -4.70 -3.92 -16.92
C LEU A 94 -4.98 -2.40 -17.02
N GLY A 95 -4.88 -1.84 -18.22
CA GLY A 95 -5.12 -0.42 -18.47
C GLY A 95 -3.99 0.52 -18.04
N SER A 96 -2.85 0.00 -17.60
CA SER A 96 -1.70 0.78 -17.15
C SER A 96 -0.40 0.40 -17.86
N ARG A 97 0.48 1.39 -18.09
CA ARG A 97 1.84 1.20 -18.59
C ARG A 97 2.91 1.37 -17.54
N SER A 98 2.52 1.56 -16.27
CA SER A 98 3.46 1.71 -15.18
C SER A 98 4.04 0.36 -14.74
N THR A 99 5.25 0.41 -14.16
CA THR A 99 5.89 -0.77 -13.56
C THR A 99 5.41 -0.95 -12.14
N PHE A 100 4.85 -2.11 -11.82
CA PHE A 100 4.62 -2.58 -10.47
C PHE A 100 5.68 -3.59 -10.10
N ALA A 101 6.82 -3.09 -9.59
CA ALA A 101 8.02 -3.90 -9.40
C ALA A 101 7.87 -5.04 -8.38
N LEU A 102 7.02 -4.87 -7.35
CA LEU A 102 6.77 -5.92 -6.35
C LEU A 102 6.11 -7.15 -6.99
N GLY A 103 5.09 -6.93 -7.84
CA GLY A 103 4.40 -7.99 -8.58
C GLY A 103 5.11 -8.43 -9.86
N ASN A 104 6.23 -7.79 -10.21
CA ASN A 104 6.92 -7.99 -11.50
C ASN A 104 5.99 -7.80 -12.70
N LEU A 105 5.14 -6.76 -12.69
CA LEU A 105 4.11 -6.47 -13.69
C LEU A 105 4.35 -5.13 -14.39
N GLY A 106 3.89 -5.03 -15.63
CA GLY A 106 3.84 -3.79 -16.40
C GLY A 106 5.19 -3.18 -16.76
N GLY A 107 5.17 -2.00 -17.34
CA GLY A 107 6.34 -1.23 -17.72
C GLY A 107 7.39 -2.04 -18.50
N TYR A 108 8.65 -1.83 -18.19
CA TYR A 108 9.75 -2.56 -18.80
C TYR A 108 10.01 -3.88 -18.02
N ASN A 109 9.48 -4.98 -18.53
CA ASN A 109 9.63 -6.33 -17.95
C ASN A 109 9.22 -6.46 -16.47
N GLY A 110 8.34 -5.59 -15.96
CA GLY A 110 7.86 -5.61 -14.57
C GLY A 110 8.93 -5.33 -13.51
N ARG A 111 10.04 -4.70 -13.87
CA ARG A 111 11.17 -4.45 -12.96
C ARG A 111 11.78 -3.06 -13.13
N VAL A 112 12.57 -2.66 -12.18
CA VAL A 112 13.43 -1.48 -12.31
C VAL A 112 14.42 -1.65 -13.48
N LEU A 113 14.78 -0.54 -14.11
CA LEU A 113 15.76 -0.52 -15.19
C LEU A 113 17.16 -0.89 -14.66
N LYS A 114 17.93 -1.58 -15.49
CA LYS A 114 19.30 -2.03 -15.20
C LYS A 114 20.27 -1.55 -16.26
N LEU A 115 21.53 -1.55 -15.93
CA LEU A 115 22.62 -1.28 -16.88
C LEU A 115 22.50 -2.25 -18.09
N GLY A 116 22.52 -1.69 -19.29
CA GLY A 116 22.40 -2.42 -20.55
C GLY A 116 20.97 -2.58 -21.07
N ASP A 117 19.95 -2.11 -20.35
CA ASP A 117 18.57 -2.09 -20.86
C ASP A 117 18.46 -1.12 -22.06
N VAL A 118 17.70 -1.53 -23.07
CA VAL A 118 17.41 -0.74 -24.27
C VAL A 118 15.91 -0.45 -24.30
N LEU A 119 15.55 0.84 -24.28
CA LEU A 119 14.18 1.30 -24.36
C LEU A 119 13.87 1.77 -25.77
N PHE A 120 12.73 1.37 -26.30
CA PHE A 120 12.23 1.84 -27.58
C PHE A 120 11.32 3.04 -27.38
N LEU A 121 11.37 3.99 -28.32
CA LEU A 121 10.46 5.13 -28.32
C LEU A 121 9.12 4.71 -28.93
N GLY A 122 8.05 5.22 -28.38
CA GLY A 122 6.71 5.02 -28.92
C GLY A 122 6.60 5.62 -30.30
N GLN A 123 6.05 4.86 -31.25
CA GLN A 123 5.76 5.38 -32.58
C GLN A 123 4.35 5.96 -32.62
N PRO A 124 4.16 7.19 -33.14
CA PRO A 124 2.86 7.85 -33.18
C PRO A 124 1.78 7.09 -33.94
N GLU A 125 2.16 6.14 -34.81
CA GLU A 125 1.31 5.57 -35.88
C GLU A 125 0.93 4.09 -35.64
N LEU A 126 1.29 3.45 -34.53
CA LEU A 126 0.89 2.07 -34.25
C LEU A 126 -0.56 1.99 -33.75
N PRO A 127 -1.42 1.14 -34.38
CA PRO A 127 -2.84 1.02 -34.04
C PRO A 127 -3.15 0.56 -32.62
N SER A 128 -2.16 0.05 -31.89
CA SER A 128 -2.29 -0.39 -30.50
C SER A 128 -2.14 0.74 -29.48
N CYS A 129 -1.70 1.94 -29.90
CA CYS A 129 -1.54 3.08 -29.00
C CYS A 129 -2.81 3.95 -29.06
N THR A 130 -3.74 3.74 -28.13
CA THR A 130 -5.00 4.50 -28.02
C THR A 130 -4.82 5.95 -27.59
N LEU A 131 -3.60 6.36 -27.20
CA LEU A 131 -3.29 7.73 -26.78
C LEU A 131 -2.32 8.37 -27.79
N PRO A 132 -2.62 9.56 -28.32
CA PRO A 132 -1.69 10.29 -29.16
C PRO A 132 -0.40 10.58 -28.37
N SER A 133 0.74 10.13 -28.88
CA SER A 133 2.02 10.25 -28.20
C SER A 133 2.54 11.69 -28.15
N ALA A 134 2.24 12.48 -29.17
CA ALA A 134 2.55 13.91 -29.22
C ALA A 134 1.34 14.70 -29.69
N VAL A 135 0.93 15.71 -28.92
CA VAL A 135 -0.27 16.53 -29.15
C VAL A 135 0.05 18.00 -29.44
N SER A 136 1.26 18.45 -29.16
CA SER A 136 1.70 19.84 -29.36
C SER A 136 3.20 19.95 -29.59
N GLU A 137 3.66 21.14 -29.92
CA GLU A 137 5.09 21.43 -29.96
C GLU A 137 5.70 21.52 -28.55
N PRO A 138 7.02 21.22 -28.39
CA PRO A 138 7.72 21.40 -27.13
C PRO A 138 7.65 22.85 -26.65
N THR A 139 7.35 23.05 -25.37
CA THR A 139 7.05 24.38 -24.81
C THR A 139 7.80 24.61 -23.50
N LYS A 140 8.42 25.79 -23.36
CA LYS A 140 8.97 26.24 -22.08
C LYS A 140 7.83 26.72 -21.17
N ILE A 141 7.88 26.36 -19.90
CA ILE A 141 6.88 26.75 -18.90
C ILE A 141 7.34 27.92 -18.05
N PRO A 142 6.42 28.72 -17.46
CA PRO A 142 6.74 29.75 -16.49
C PRO A 142 7.20 29.15 -15.15
N GLU A 143 8.09 29.86 -14.45
CA GLU A 143 8.59 29.44 -13.13
C GLU A 143 7.49 29.27 -12.08
N SER A 144 6.39 30.01 -12.19
CA SER A 144 5.22 29.90 -11.31
C SER A 144 4.54 28.52 -11.31
N LEU A 145 4.83 27.67 -12.30
CA LEU A 145 4.37 26.28 -12.34
C LEU A 145 5.34 25.30 -11.68
N ILE A 146 6.55 25.73 -11.34
CA ILE A 146 7.56 24.89 -10.74
C ILE A 146 7.34 24.83 -9.22
N PRO A 147 7.07 23.66 -8.63
CA PRO A 147 6.94 23.54 -7.19
C PRO A 147 8.23 23.93 -6.47
N SER A 148 8.12 24.65 -5.35
CA SER A 148 9.27 24.84 -4.47
C SER A 148 9.50 23.59 -3.64
N TYR A 149 10.72 23.08 -3.69
CA TYR A 149 11.19 21.97 -2.84
C TYR A 149 12.15 22.47 -1.75
N ASP A 150 12.44 23.77 -1.70
CA ASP A 150 13.25 24.39 -0.66
C ASP A 150 12.36 24.68 0.55
N PHE A 151 12.47 23.82 1.54
CA PHE A 151 11.86 24.05 2.84
C PHE A 151 12.91 24.66 3.75
N ASN A 152 12.56 25.80 4.36
CA ASN A 152 13.36 26.47 5.41
C ASN A 152 13.85 25.45 6.45
N ALA A 153 14.77 25.85 7.34
CA ALA A 153 15.47 25.02 8.33
C ALA A 153 14.64 23.93 9.08
N ASN A 154 13.30 23.97 9.00
CA ASN A 154 12.39 23.02 9.64
C ASN A 154 11.94 21.85 8.74
N LYS A 155 12.32 21.80 7.46
CA LYS A 155 12.01 20.71 6.50
C LYS A 155 10.59 20.08 6.65
N SER A 156 9.56 20.94 6.90
CA SER A 156 8.20 20.47 7.15
C SER A 156 7.28 20.75 5.97
N TRP A 157 6.66 19.68 5.46
CA TRP A 157 5.67 19.73 4.41
C TRP A 157 4.28 20.03 4.97
N LYS A 158 3.54 20.95 4.37
CA LYS A 158 2.11 21.10 4.62
C LYS A 158 1.35 20.28 3.57
N VAL A 159 0.55 19.33 4.03
CA VAL A 159 -0.19 18.41 3.16
C VAL A 159 -1.68 18.51 3.46
N GLY A 160 -2.47 18.88 2.46
CA GLY A 160 -3.92 18.95 2.56
C GLY A 160 -4.55 17.58 2.61
N VAL A 161 -5.46 17.39 3.55
CA VAL A 161 -6.20 16.12 3.74
C VAL A 161 -7.69 16.39 3.91
N THR A 162 -8.51 15.47 3.48
CA THR A 162 -9.96 15.44 3.72
C THR A 162 -10.31 14.36 4.72
N CYS A 163 -11.55 14.29 5.20
CA CYS A 163 -11.99 13.23 6.11
C CYS A 163 -11.75 11.84 5.53
N GLY A 164 -11.23 10.96 6.36
CA GLY A 164 -11.30 9.51 6.16
C GLY A 164 -12.61 8.94 6.70
N PRO A 165 -12.96 7.71 6.35
CA PRO A 165 -14.24 7.12 6.73
C PRO A 165 -14.37 6.82 8.24
N HIS A 166 -13.26 6.73 8.97
CA HIS A 166 -13.22 6.28 10.35
C HIS A 166 -12.76 7.39 11.30
N GLY A 167 -13.53 8.48 11.34
CA GLY A 167 -13.19 9.64 12.16
C GLY A 167 -13.70 9.58 13.61
N SER A 168 -13.62 10.73 14.30
CA SER A 168 -14.21 10.96 15.59
C SER A 168 -15.73 11.24 15.45
N PRO A 169 -16.57 10.84 16.42
CA PRO A 169 -16.22 10.25 17.72
C PRO A 169 -16.19 8.72 17.72
N ASP A 170 -16.48 8.05 16.59
CA ASP A 170 -16.72 6.61 16.55
C ASP A 170 -15.42 5.81 16.78
N PHE A 171 -14.30 6.28 16.24
CA PHE A 171 -13.03 5.55 16.26
C PHE A 171 -11.95 6.26 17.06
N PHE A 172 -11.88 7.58 16.99
CA PHE A 172 -10.89 8.40 17.67
C PHE A 172 -11.58 9.36 18.66
N LYS A 173 -10.92 9.66 19.77
CA LYS A 173 -11.38 10.73 20.65
C LYS A 173 -11.13 12.10 20.00
N PRO A 174 -11.97 13.12 20.28
CA PRO A 174 -11.80 14.47 19.69
C PRO A 174 -10.40 15.06 19.92
N GLU A 175 -9.80 14.81 21.09
CA GLU A 175 -8.47 15.30 21.46
C GLU A 175 -7.38 14.67 20.58
N SER A 176 -7.57 13.41 20.17
CA SER A 176 -6.64 12.72 19.27
C SER A 176 -6.65 13.35 17.87
N VAL A 177 -7.82 13.77 17.39
CA VAL A 177 -7.96 14.49 16.11
C VAL A 177 -7.24 15.84 16.15
N ASP A 178 -7.43 16.60 17.24
CA ASP A 178 -6.75 17.90 17.42
C ASP A 178 -5.21 17.69 17.45
N GLU A 179 -4.73 16.64 18.11
CA GLU A 179 -3.32 16.28 18.15
C GLU A 179 -2.79 15.85 16.77
N PHE A 180 -3.55 15.05 16.00
CA PHE A 180 -3.19 14.62 14.65
C PHE A 180 -2.88 15.79 13.72
N PHE A 181 -3.66 16.85 13.76
CA PHE A 181 -3.48 18.04 12.92
C PHE A 181 -2.45 19.05 13.47
N SER A 182 -2.20 19.07 14.77
CA SER A 182 -1.20 19.97 15.38
C SER A 182 0.21 19.38 15.33
N ALA A 183 0.34 18.06 15.25
CA ALA A 183 1.61 17.36 15.28
C ALA A 183 2.43 17.56 13.99
N LYS A 184 3.76 17.44 14.15
CA LYS A 184 4.70 17.25 13.04
C LYS A 184 5.04 15.78 12.95
N TRP A 185 4.58 15.12 11.89
CA TRP A 185 4.78 13.71 11.63
C TRP A 185 6.12 13.50 10.91
N LYS A 186 7.06 12.79 11.52
CA LYS A 186 8.36 12.47 10.89
C LYS A 186 8.20 11.31 9.92
N ILE A 187 8.84 11.41 8.74
CA ILE A 187 8.87 10.33 7.75
C ILE A 187 9.81 9.23 8.25
N HIS A 188 9.26 8.02 8.39
CA HIS A 188 10.03 6.84 8.75
C HIS A 188 10.89 6.36 7.58
N TYR A 189 12.09 5.85 7.86
CA TYR A 189 13.03 5.37 6.83
C TYR A 189 12.47 4.23 5.98
N ASN A 190 11.64 3.36 6.55
CA ASN A 190 11.00 2.25 5.83
C ASN A 190 9.75 2.74 5.08
N SER A 191 9.87 3.85 4.37
CA SER A 191 8.86 4.40 3.49
C SER A 191 9.23 4.11 2.03
N ASN A 192 8.23 3.85 1.19
CA ASN A 192 8.45 3.55 -0.23
C ASN A 192 7.16 3.76 -1.04
N ARG A 193 7.11 3.24 -2.28
CA ARG A 193 5.94 3.32 -3.17
C ARG A 193 4.69 2.57 -2.65
N PHE A 194 4.81 1.70 -1.64
CA PHE A 194 3.67 0.98 -1.04
C PHE A 194 3.01 1.77 0.07
N GLY A 195 3.78 2.61 0.76
CA GLY A 195 3.28 3.44 1.84
C GLY A 195 4.37 4.30 2.47
N VAL A 196 3.97 5.48 2.91
CA VAL A 196 4.82 6.40 3.66
C VAL A 196 4.46 6.26 5.13
N ARG A 197 5.34 5.63 5.91
CA ARG A 197 5.17 5.45 7.35
C ARG A 197 5.51 6.72 8.10
N LEU A 198 4.76 7.01 9.15
CA LEU A 198 4.92 8.22 9.94
C LEU A 198 5.22 7.89 11.41
N ILE A 199 6.07 8.70 12.01
CA ILE A 199 6.39 8.66 13.44
C ILE A 199 5.82 9.94 14.07
N GLY A 200 5.02 9.77 15.13
CA GLY A 200 4.39 10.88 15.83
C GLY A 200 3.60 10.44 17.06
N PRO A 201 2.67 11.25 17.55
CA PRO A 201 1.90 10.91 18.74
C PRO A 201 1.01 9.68 18.50
N LYS A 202 0.84 8.89 19.56
CA LYS A 202 -0.07 7.75 19.53
C LYS A 202 -1.51 8.21 19.66
N PRO A 203 -2.44 7.65 18.86
CA PRO A 203 -3.83 8.07 18.90
C PRO A 203 -4.52 7.67 20.21
N GLN A 204 -5.47 8.47 20.65
CA GLN A 204 -6.41 8.11 21.71
C GLN A 204 -7.67 7.52 21.10
N TRP A 205 -7.82 6.21 21.26
CA TRP A 205 -8.94 5.48 20.71
C TRP A 205 -10.25 5.75 21.46
N ALA A 206 -11.36 5.91 20.74
CA ALA A 206 -12.70 6.01 21.30
C ALA A 206 -13.30 4.64 21.67
N ARG A 207 -12.80 3.58 21.01
CA ARG A 207 -13.24 2.20 21.23
C ARG A 207 -12.12 1.36 21.88
N LYS A 208 -12.52 0.27 22.57
CA LYS A 208 -11.60 -0.60 23.32
C LYS A 208 -10.81 -1.54 22.41
N ASP A 209 -11.46 -2.07 21.37
CA ASP A 209 -10.92 -3.06 20.45
C ASP A 209 -11.63 -2.95 19.07
N GLY A 210 -11.29 -3.82 18.13
CA GLY A 210 -11.90 -3.93 16.82
C GLY A 210 -13.08 -4.90 16.75
N GLY A 211 -13.51 -5.49 17.87
CA GLY A 211 -14.54 -6.52 17.89
C GLY A 211 -14.11 -7.78 17.11
N GLU A 212 -15.02 -8.34 16.34
CA GLU A 212 -14.72 -9.51 15.48
C GLU A 212 -13.67 -9.24 14.39
N ALA A 213 -13.38 -7.97 14.09
CA ALA A 213 -12.36 -7.60 13.11
C ALA A 213 -10.93 -7.70 13.66
N GLY A 214 -10.75 -7.77 14.98
CA GLY A 214 -9.44 -7.93 15.62
C GLY A 214 -9.32 -7.25 16.97
N LEU A 215 -8.23 -7.53 17.65
CA LEU A 215 -8.04 -7.19 19.07
C LEU A 215 -7.57 -5.75 19.30
N HIS A 216 -6.99 -5.10 18.29
CA HIS A 216 -6.52 -3.73 18.42
C HIS A 216 -7.60 -2.74 17.99
N PRO A 217 -7.77 -1.57 18.65
CA PRO A 217 -8.76 -0.56 18.25
C PRO A 217 -8.59 -0.04 16.83
N SER A 218 -7.41 -0.14 16.23
CA SER A 218 -7.18 0.19 14.81
C SER A 218 -7.79 -0.80 13.84
N ASN A 219 -8.25 -1.97 14.29
CA ASN A 219 -8.76 -3.01 13.39
C ASN A 219 -10.22 -2.75 13.02
N ALA A 220 -10.53 -2.92 11.73
CA ALA A 220 -11.86 -2.94 11.16
C ALA A 220 -12.02 -4.19 10.30
N HIS A 221 -13.26 -4.59 9.97
CA HIS A 221 -13.46 -5.59 8.92
C HIS A 221 -12.87 -5.08 7.61
N ASP A 222 -12.26 -5.99 6.88
CA ASP A 222 -11.52 -5.65 5.67
C ASP A 222 -12.42 -4.87 4.69
N TYR A 223 -11.94 -3.70 4.31
CA TYR A 223 -12.59 -2.77 3.37
C TYR A 223 -11.57 -2.26 2.36
N VAL A 224 -12.05 -1.71 1.26
CA VAL A 224 -11.18 -1.20 0.20
C VAL A 224 -10.63 0.17 0.58
N TYR A 225 -9.31 0.35 0.43
CA TYR A 225 -8.61 1.55 0.79
C TYR A 225 -8.62 2.59 -0.33
N SER A 226 -8.86 3.85 0.02
CA SER A 226 -8.69 4.99 -0.87
C SER A 226 -7.20 5.24 -1.16
N LEU A 227 -6.88 5.70 -2.35
CA LEU A 227 -5.55 6.26 -2.61
C LEU A 227 -5.31 7.49 -1.73
N GLY A 228 -4.19 7.53 -1.05
CA GLY A 228 -3.89 8.59 -0.08
C GLY A 228 -4.46 8.37 1.32
N ALA A 229 -5.11 7.22 1.58
CA ALA A 229 -5.62 6.89 2.92
C ALA A 229 -4.50 6.89 3.95
N ILE A 230 -4.74 7.49 5.10
CA ILE A 230 -3.85 7.49 6.25
C ILE A 230 -4.37 6.46 7.25
N ASN A 231 -3.87 5.24 7.11
CA ASN A 231 -4.33 4.09 7.88
C ASN A 231 -3.48 3.89 9.12
N PHE A 232 -4.12 3.69 10.26
CA PHE A 232 -3.45 3.37 11.51
C PHE A 232 -3.20 1.86 11.60
N THR A 233 -1.96 1.45 11.40
CA THR A 233 -1.51 0.05 11.53
C THR A 233 -1.04 -0.21 12.97
N GLY A 234 -1.96 -0.45 13.88
CA GLY A 234 -1.72 -0.28 15.30
C GLY A 234 -1.79 1.20 15.67
N ASP A 235 -0.79 1.70 16.38
CA ASP A 235 -0.71 3.11 16.79
C ASP A 235 0.07 3.99 15.79
N GLU A 236 0.58 3.43 14.70
CA GLU A 236 1.39 4.13 13.71
C GLU A 236 0.63 4.36 12.40
N PRO A 237 0.54 5.60 11.91
CA PRO A 237 -0.13 5.89 10.65
C PRO A 237 0.78 5.63 9.45
N VAL A 238 0.17 5.14 8.37
CA VAL A 238 0.81 4.91 7.06
C VAL A 238 -0.04 5.58 5.99
N ILE A 239 0.55 6.46 5.19
CA ILE A 239 -0.10 7.03 4.01
C ILE A 239 0.02 6.01 2.87
N LEU A 240 -1.11 5.51 2.38
CA LEU A 240 -1.13 4.57 1.25
C LEU A 240 -0.91 5.31 -0.07
N THR A 241 -0.01 4.77 -0.88
CA THR A 241 0.38 5.36 -2.16
C THR A 241 -0.02 4.48 -3.33
N CYS A 242 0.38 4.83 -4.54
CA CYS A 242 -0.07 4.20 -5.79
C CYS A 242 0.19 2.68 -5.89
N ASP A 243 1.20 2.15 -5.20
CA ASP A 243 1.52 0.72 -5.17
C ASP A 243 1.11 0.07 -3.83
N GLY A 244 0.37 0.80 -2.99
CA GLY A 244 -0.08 0.34 -1.68
C GLY A 244 -1.09 -0.81 -1.73
N PRO A 245 -1.38 -1.42 -0.58
CA PRO A 245 -2.42 -2.44 -0.48
C PRO A 245 -3.79 -1.86 -0.86
N SER A 246 -4.57 -2.66 -1.57
CA SER A 246 -5.89 -2.24 -2.07
C SER A 246 -7.04 -2.51 -1.08
N LEU A 247 -6.89 -3.51 -0.22
CA LEU A 247 -7.90 -3.92 0.76
C LEU A 247 -7.22 -4.34 2.06
N GLY A 248 -7.88 -4.15 3.19
CA GLY A 248 -7.43 -4.60 4.49
C GLY A 248 -8.27 -4.02 5.63
N GLY A 249 -7.90 -4.33 6.86
CA GLY A 249 -8.69 -4.04 8.05
C GLY A 249 -8.03 -3.05 9.02
N PHE A 250 -7.65 -1.86 8.56
CA PHE A 250 -7.14 -0.79 9.42
C PHE A 250 -7.93 0.49 9.26
N VAL A 251 -8.25 1.15 10.38
CA VAL A 251 -9.02 2.40 10.36
C VAL A 251 -8.25 3.53 9.69
N CYS A 252 -8.98 4.39 8.97
CA CYS A 252 -8.47 5.53 8.23
C CYS A 252 -9.14 6.81 8.74
N GLU A 253 -8.38 7.69 9.38
CA GLU A 253 -8.89 8.96 9.93
C GLU A 253 -8.98 10.05 8.87
N ALA A 254 -8.02 10.10 7.97
CA ALA A 254 -7.92 11.13 6.94
C ALA A 254 -7.41 10.54 5.62
N VAL A 255 -7.67 11.24 4.52
CA VAL A 255 -7.18 10.89 3.18
C VAL A 255 -6.49 12.11 2.58
N VAL A 256 -5.28 11.94 2.07
CA VAL A 256 -4.56 13.01 1.36
C VAL A 256 -5.39 13.42 0.13
N ALA A 257 -5.68 14.72 0.01
CA ALA A 257 -6.40 15.25 -1.14
C ALA A 257 -5.65 14.92 -2.46
N GLU A 258 -6.37 14.59 -3.50
CA GLU A 258 -5.78 14.17 -4.79
C GLU A 258 -4.76 15.20 -5.33
N ALA A 259 -5.08 16.50 -5.22
CA ALA A 259 -4.20 17.58 -5.62
C ALA A 259 -2.89 17.67 -4.82
N GLU A 260 -2.83 17.04 -3.64
CA GLU A 260 -1.71 17.10 -2.70
C GLU A 260 -0.82 15.84 -2.75
N MET A 261 -1.27 14.77 -3.43
CA MET A 261 -0.54 13.51 -3.54
C MET A 261 0.86 13.65 -4.14
N TRP A 262 1.11 14.67 -4.96
CA TRP A 262 2.43 14.93 -5.50
C TRP A 262 3.47 15.20 -4.40
N LYS A 263 3.07 15.84 -3.28
CA LYS A 263 3.94 16.10 -2.12
C LYS A 263 4.38 14.79 -1.48
N ILE A 264 3.46 13.83 -1.35
CA ILE A 264 3.77 12.48 -0.85
C ILE A 264 4.78 11.76 -1.77
N GLY A 265 4.77 12.09 -3.07
CA GLY A 265 5.80 11.66 -4.02
C GLY A 265 7.19 12.26 -3.75
N GLN A 266 7.28 13.38 -3.04
CA GLN A 266 8.53 14.13 -2.86
C GLN A 266 9.11 14.07 -1.45
N VAL A 267 8.34 13.64 -0.43
CA VAL A 267 8.85 13.46 0.93
C VAL A 267 9.89 12.35 0.99
N LYS A 268 10.86 12.49 1.88
CA LYS A 268 11.92 11.50 2.11
C LYS A 268 12.16 11.31 3.62
N PRO A 269 12.84 10.23 4.04
CA PRO A 269 13.23 10.03 5.44
C PRO A 269 13.92 11.28 6.02
N GLY A 270 13.54 11.64 7.24
CA GLY A 270 14.01 12.85 7.92
C GLY A 270 13.18 14.11 7.68
N ASP A 271 12.33 14.17 6.64
CA ASP A 271 11.35 15.21 6.47
C ASP A 271 10.23 15.05 7.51
N THR A 272 9.49 16.15 7.73
CA THR A 272 8.25 16.11 8.53
C THR A 272 7.06 16.56 7.71
N ILE A 273 5.87 16.06 8.06
CA ILE A 273 4.59 16.47 7.51
C ILE A 273 3.74 17.09 8.62
N GLN A 274 3.07 18.18 8.30
CA GLN A 274 1.95 18.70 9.05
C GLN A 274 0.71 18.63 8.16
N PHE A 275 -0.32 17.93 8.63
CA PHE A 275 -1.58 17.82 7.89
C PHE A 275 -2.42 19.08 8.05
N VAL A 276 -3.10 19.44 6.96
CA VAL A 276 -3.97 20.62 6.87
C VAL A 276 -5.36 20.14 6.47
N PRO A 277 -6.38 20.22 7.34
CA PRO A 277 -7.72 19.77 6.98
C PRO A 277 -8.30 20.66 5.88
N LEU A 278 -8.88 20.03 4.86
CA LEU A 278 -9.59 20.67 3.75
C LEU A 278 -11.04 20.22 3.75
N SER A 279 -11.93 21.12 3.34
CA SER A 279 -13.27 20.71 2.95
C SER A 279 -13.23 19.90 1.64
N PHE A 280 -14.29 19.14 1.38
CA PHE A 280 -14.43 18.41 0.12
C PHE A 280 -14.35 19.39 -1.09
N GLU A 281 -15.03 20.53 -1.00
CA GLU A 281 -15.09 21.56 -2.03
C GLU A 281 -13.72 22.19 -2.28
N ASP A 282 -12.96 22.50 -1.23
CA ASP A 282 -11.61 23.04 -1.35
C ASP A 282 -10.67 22.05 -2.03
N ALA A 283 -10.71 20.77 -1.65
CA ALA A 283 -9.92 19.72 -2.28
C ALA A 283 -10.25 19.58 -3.79
N LYS A 284 -11.53 19.54 -4.15
CA LYS A 284 -11.99 19.52 -5.56
C LYS A 284 -11.58 20.77 -6.33
N SER A 285 -11.67 21.93 -5.72
CA SER A 285 -11.23 23.20 -6.33
C SER A 285 -9.73 23.21 -6.60
N LEU A 286 -8.92 22.75 -5.64
CA LEU A 286 -7.46 22.59 -5.81
C LEU A 286 -7.14 21.66 -6.99
N LYS A 287 -7.78 20.52 -7.07
CA LYS A 287 -7.57 19.54 -8.16
C LYS A 287 -7.95 20.14 -9.52
N SER A 288 -9.11 20.77 -9.60
CA SER A 288 -9.56 21.41 -10.85
C SER A 288 -8.60 22.50 -11.34
N LYS A 289 -8.10 23.35 -10.44
CA LYS A 289 -7.07 24.34 -10.75
C LYS A 289 -5.79 23.71 -11.23
N GLN A 290 -5.29 22.68 -10.52
CA GLN A 290 -4.08 21.94 -10.90
C GLN A 290 -4.22 21.29 -12.26
N ASP A 291 -5.35 20.65 -12.57
CA ASP A 291 -5.62 20.03 -13.88
C ASP A 291 -5.63 21.08 -14.99
N SER A 292 -6.23 22.23 -14.75
CA SER A 292 -6.25 23.36 -15.71
C SER A 292 -4.84 23.90 -16.00
N LEU A 293 -3.95 23.93 -14.99
CA LEU A 293 -2.54 24.32 -15.17
C LEU A 293 -1.79 23.29 -16.03
N VAL A 294 -1.99 22.01 -15.79
CA VAL A 294 -1.37 20.95 -16.61
C VAL A 294 -1.82 21.02 -18.07
N GLU A 295 -3.08 21.37 -18.31
CA GLU A 295 -3.60 21.50 -19.69
C GLU A 295 -3.12 22.77 -20.39
N SER A 296 -3.15 23.92 -19.70
CA SER A 296 -2.80 25.21 -20.28
C SER A 296 -1.31 25.51 -20.27
N LEU A 297 -0.54 24.94 -19.37
CA LEU A 297 0.85 25.30 -19.05
C LEU A 297 1.00 26.81 -18.67
N GLN A 298 -0.03 27.40 -18.09
CA GLN A 298 -0.09 28.82 -17.70
C GLN A 298 -0.73 28.98 -16.33
N GLY A 299 -0.32 29.99 -15.60
CA GLY A 299 -0.87 30.34 -14.28
C GLY A 299 0.14 30.12 -13.17
N GLU A 300 -0.34 29.86 -11.97
CA GLU A 300 0.45 29.65 -10.75
C GLU A 300 -0.03 28.41 -10.02
N LEU A 301 0.91 27.60 -9.52
CA LEU A 301 0.58 26.38 -8.76
C LEU A 301 -0.20 26.77 -7.49
N PRO A 302 -1.44 26.27 -7.31
CA PRO A 302 -2.24 26.63 -6.16
C PRO A 302 -1.59 26.13 -4.86
N SER A 303 -1.57 26.98 -3.86
CA SER A 303 -1.14 26.65 -2.51
C SER A 303 -2.34 26.46 -1.58
N ILE A 304 -2.15 25.68 -0.53
CA ILE A 304 -3.12 25.56 0.55
C ILE A 304 -3.08 26.85 1.36
N GLU A 305 -4.17 27.61 1.35
CA GLU A 305 -4.30 28.75 2.26
C GLU A 305 -4.51 28.23 3.69
N THR A 306 -3.64 28.63 4.61
CA THR A 306 -3.82 28.40 6.05
C THR A 306 -4.86 29.37 6.62
N LYS A 307 -6.11 29.26 6.24
CA LYS A 307 -7.20 29.85 7.03
C LYS A 307 -7.32 29.07 8.34
N ALA A 308 -7.76 29.78 9.41
CA ALA A 308 -8.13 29.08 10.64
C ALA A 308 -9.10 27.97 10.30
N LEU A 309 -8.65 26.72 10.45
CA LEU A 309 -9.28 25.56 9.85
C LEU A 309 -10.56 25.23 10.59
N PRO A 310 -11.67 24.95 9.90
CA PRO A 310 -12.79 24.28 10.52
C PRO A 310 -12.29 22.93 11.06
N LYS A 311 -12.86 22.48 12.17
CA LYS A 311 -12.66 21.08 12.61
C LYS A 311 -12.97 20.15 11.44
N PRO A 312 -12.29 18.97 11.35
CA PRO A 312 -12.64 17.99 10.34
C PRO A 312 -14.16 17.76 10.32
N GLU A 313 -14.73 17.75 9.13
CA GLU A 313 -16.14 17.49 8.94
C GLU A 313 -16.48 16.09 9.43
N ASN A 314 -17.76 15.87 9.83
CA ASN A 314 -18.23 14.52 10.12
C ASN A 314 -18.16 13.70 8.82
N PRO A 315 -17.46 12.54 8.80
CA PRO A 315 -17.36 11.73 7.59
C PRO A 315 -18.71 11.14 7.13
N VAL A 316 -19.74 11.13 7.96
CA VAL A 316 -21.06 10.57 7.63
C VAL A 316 -21.81 11.52 6.70
N LEU A 317 -21.95 11.13 5.43
CA LEU A 317 -22.68 11.85 4.40
C LEU A 317 -24.19 11.59 4.45
N GLY A 318 -24.57 10.42 4.96
CA GLY A 318 -25.96 10.01 5.09
C GLY A 318 -26.12 8.61 5.66
N GLU A 319 -27.33 8.32 6.12
CA GLU A 319 -27.70 7.04 6.69
C GLU A 319 -29.07 6.61 6.18
N VAL A 320 -29.26 5.30 5.96
CA VAL A 320 -30.52 4.72 5.53
C VAL A 320 -30.76 3.42 6.29
N GLN A 321 -31.99 3.26 6.79
CA GLN A 321 -32.51 1.99 7.25
C GLN A 321 -33.88 1.78 6.58
N VAL A 322 -33.91 0.88 5.61
CA VAL A 322 -35.07 0.69 4.72
C VAL A 322 -36.25 0.06 5.46
N SER A 323 -35.98 -0.80 6.44
CA SER A 323 -36.99 -1.41 7.33
C SER A 323 -36.34 -1.75 8.68
N PRO A 324 -37.16 -2.02 9.75
CA PRO A 324 -36.59 -2.39 11.05
C PRO A 324 -35.70 -3.64 11.05
N ASN A 325 -35.93 -4.54 10.09
CA ASN A 325 -35.17 -5.79 9.95
C ASN A 325 -34.02 -5.71 8.92
N ALA A 326 -33.91 -4.59 8.18
CA ALA A 326 -32.82 -4.38 7.26
C ALA A 326 -31.59 -3.80 8.00
N PRO A 327 -30.36 -4.12 7.62
CA PRO A 327 -29.19 -3.49 8.19
C PRO A 327 -29.21 -1.98 7.92
N LYS A 328 -28.74 -1.19 8.88
CA LYS A 328 -28.47 0.23 8.69
C LYS A 328 -27.34 0.37 7.65
N VAL A 329 -27.49 1.30 6.72
CA VAL A 329 -26.47 1.62 5.73
C VAL A 329 -25.95 3.02 6.01
N VAL A 330 -24.62 3.15 6.13
CA VAL A 330 -23.94 4.42 6.40
C VAL A 330 -23.04 4.75 5.22
N TYR A 331 -23.23 5.95 4.67
CA TYR A 331 -22.43 6.48 3.59
C TYR A 331 -21.39 7.42 4.19
N ARG A 332 -20.11 7.13 3.99
CA ARG A 332 -19.01 7.91 4.57
C ARG A 332 -18.14 8.51 3.49
N GLN A 333 -17.68 9.73 3.70
CA GLN A 333 -16.63 10.33 2.89
C GLN A 333 -15.32 9.55 3.11
N ALA A 334 -14.63 9.24 2.03
CA ALA A 334 -13.35 8.55 2.05
C ALA A 334 -12.34 9.28 1.14
N GLY A 335 -12.09 10.53 1.44
CA GLY A 335 -11.30 11.40 0.58
C GLY A 335 -12.18 12.29 -0.34
N ASP A 336 -11.57 12.88 -1.36
CA ASP A 336 -12.25 13.75 -2.33
C ASP A 336 -12.67 13.02 -3.63
N ARG A 337 -12.49 11.67 -3.71
CA ARG A 337 -12.84 10.84 -4.88
C ARG A 337 -13.72 9.65 -4.56
N TYR A 338 -13.96 9.34 -3.27
CA TYR A 338 -14.56 8.08 -2.87
C TYR A 338 -15.70 8.29 -1.87
N ILE A 339 -16.69 7.39 -1.95
CA ILE A 339 -17.69 7.18 -0.92
C ILE A 339 -17.56 5.74 -0.44
N LEU A 340 -17.36 5.53 0.87
CA LEU A 340 -17.46 4.22 1.50
C LEU A 340 -18.90 3.99 1.95
N VAL A 341 -19.51 2.94 1.45
CA VAL A 341 -20.87 2.50 1.86
C VAL A 341 -20.70 1.32 2.80
N GLU A 342 -21.04 1.49 4.07
CA GLU A 342 -20.96 0.46 5.10
C GLU A 342 -22.32 -0.07 5.49
N TYR A 343 -22.40 -1.38 5.74
CA TYR A 343 -23.63 -2.09 6.06
C TYR A 343 -23.59 -2.69 7.48
N GLY A 344 -24.65 -2.46 8.25
CA GLY A 344 -24.90 -3.08 9.55
C GLY A 344 -23.85 -2.78 10.62
N GLU A 345 -23.88 -3.62 11.65
CA GLU A 345 -22.95 -3.56 12.77
C GLU A 345 -21.57 -4.13 12.38
N ASN A 346 -20.57 -3.94 13.25
CA ASN A 346 -19.20 -4.43 13.05
C ASN A 346 -19.09 -5.94 13.34
N VAL A 347 -19.86 -6.74 12.61
CA VAL A 347 -19.94 -8.21 12.74
C VAL A 347 -19.81 -8.89 11.38
N LEU A 348 -19.39 -10.14 11.40
CA LEU A 348 -19.30 -10.97 10.20
C LEU A 348 -20.68 -11.59 9.86
N ASP A 349 -21.43 -10.92 8.99
CA ASP A 349 -22.74 -11.37 8.51
C ASP A 349 -22.75 -11.45 6.97
N LEU A 350 -22.99 -12.64 6.41
CA LEU A 350 -23.00 -12.87 4.97
C LEU A 350 -24.14 -12.12 4.24
N ASN A 351 -25.21 -11.73 4.96
CA ASN A 351 -26.26 -10.89 4.39
C ASN A 351 -25.73 -9.51 3.99
N LEU A 352 -24.76 -8.97 4.72
CA LEU A 352 -24.16 -7.67 4.41
C LEU A 352 -23.38 -7.75 3.09
N SER A 353 -22.59 -8.80 2.90
CA SER A 353 -21.86 -9.04 1.65
C SER A 353 -22.80 -9.25 0.45
N TYR A 354 -23.91 -9.98 0.65
CA TYR A 354 -24.90 -10.14 -0.40
C TYR A 354 -25.56 -8.81 -0.78
N ARG A 355 -25.89 -7.98 0.19
CA ARG A 355 -26.49 -6.67 -0.07
C ARG A 355 -25.58 -5.74 -0.85
N ILE A 356 -24.30 -5.75 -0.55
CA ILE A 356 -23.25 -5.06 -1.34
C ILE A 356 -23.26 -5.56 -2.78
N HIS A 357 -23.27 -6.88 -2.98
CA HIS A 357 -23.33 -7.48 -4.30
C HIS A 357 -24.53 -6.98 -5.11
N LYS A 358 -25.71 -6.89 -4.49
CA LYS A 358 -26.92 -6.35 -5.12
C LYS A 358 -26.77 -4.88 -5.50
N LEU A 359 -26.17 -4.06 -4.67
CA LEU A 359 -25.91 -2.66 -5.02
C LEU A 359 -24.98 -2.57 -6.24
N ILE A 360 -23.92 -3.39 -6.28
CA ILE A 360 -22.97 -3.43 -7.41
C ILE A 360 -23.70 -3.87 -8.69
N GLU A 361 -24.56 -4.90 -8.64
CA GLU A 361 -25.38 -5.33 -9.78
C GLU A 361 -26.26 -4.19 -10.28
N MET A 362 -27.00 -3.52 -9.39
CA MET A 362 -27.88 -2.40 -9.75
C MET A 362 -27.13 -1.26 -10.43
N VAL A 363 -25.95 -0.89 -9.92
CA VAL A 363 -25.11 0.15 -10.53
C VAL A 363 -24.66 -0.25 -11.93
N LYS A 364 -24.28 -1.51 -12.14
CA LYS A 364 -23.84 -2.06 -13.44
C LYS A 364 -25.00 -2.11 -14.42
N ASP A 365 -26.16 -2.62 -14.01
CA ASP A 365 -27.32 -2.80 -14.86
C ASP A 365 -27.90 -1.45 -15.32
N ASN A 366 -27.91 -0.46 -14.42
CA ASN A 366 -28.34 0.90 -14.73
C ASN A 366 -27.27 1.74 -15.45
N LYS A 367 -26.05 1.21 -15.66
CA LYS A 367 -24.91 1.94 -16.28
C LYS A 367 -24.75 3.33 -15.67
N THR A 368 -24.72 3.39 -14.35
CA THR A 368 -24.71 4.65 -13.59
C THR A 368 -23.49 5.48 -13.96
N LYS A 369 -23.73 6.70 -14.46
CA LYS A 369 -22.67 7.61 -14.89
C LYS A 369 -21.86 8.15 -13.71
N GLY A 370 -20.62 8.53 -13.97
CA GLY A 370 -19.71 9.14 -13.01
C GLY A 370 -19.13 8.17 -12.00
N ILE A 371 -19.48 6.88 -12.04
CA ILE A 371 -18.82 5.84 -11.25
C ILE A 371 -17.66 5.25 -12.07
N VAL A 372 -16.45 5.37 -11.54
CA VAL A 372 -15.23 4.83 -12.14
C VAL A 372 -15.05 3.37 -11.78
N GLU A 373 -15.18 3.06 -10.49
CA GLU A 373 -15.02 1.71 -9.96
C GLU A 373 -15.83 1.49 -8.69
N MET A 374 -16.24 0.24 -8.47
CA MET A 374 -16.82 -0.23 -7.22
C MET A 374 -16.09 -1.48 -6.77
N SER A 375 -15.48 -1.42 -5.60
CA SER A 375 -14.70 -2.52 -5.03
C SER A 375 -15.26 -2.97 -3.69
N GLN A 376 -15.51 -4.28 -3.57
CA GLN A 376 -16.19 -4.89 -2.42
C GLN A 376 -15.20 -5.25 -1.31
N GLY A 377 -15.50 -4.83 -0.08
CA GLY A 377 -14.95 -5.37 1.16
C GLY A 377 -15.89 -6.39 1.82
N VAL A 378 -15.66 -6.71 3.09
CA VAL A 378 -16.47 -7.70 3.83
C VAL A 378 -17.90 -7.20 4.07
N ARG A 379 -18.04 -6.01 4.62
CA ARG A 379 -19.33 -5.36 4.94
C ARG A 379 -19.46 -3.95 4.36
N SER A 380 -18.68 -3.66 3.35
CA SER A 380 -18.65 -2.33 2.72
C SER A 380 -18.33 -2.42 1.24
N VAL A 381 -18.63 -1.35 0.51
CA VAL A 381 -18.15 -1.13 -0.86
C VAL A 381 -17.60 0.27 -0.98
N LEU A 382 -16.42 0.39 -1.57
CA LEU A 382 -15.82 1.68 -1.93
C LEU A 382 -16.26 2.04 -3.35
N VAL A 383 -16.84 3.22 -3.51
CA VAL A 383 -17.30 3.76 -4.79
C VAL A 383 -16.38 4.90 -5.19
N GLU A 384 -15.59 4.69 -6.24
CA GLU A 384 -14.80 5.76 -6.87
C GLU A 384 -15.65 6.50 -7.90
N PHE A 385 -15.59 7.82 -7.90
CA PHE A 385 -16.36 8.65 -8.82
C PHE A 385 -15.51 9.80 -9.41
N ASP A 386 -15.89 10.22 -10.60
CA ASP A 386 -15.22 11.29 -11.34
C ASP A 386 -16.02 12.62 -11.32
N SER A 387 -15.62 13.55 -12.18
CA SER A 387 -16.25 14.89 -12.28
C SER A 387 -17.59 14.92 -13.06
N GLU A 388 -18.05 13.80 -13.62
CA GLU A 388 -19.35 13.74 -14.31
C GLU A 388 -20.52 13.80 -13.33
N VAL A 389 -20.28 13.49 -12.06
CA VAL A 389 -21.27 13.49 -10.99
C VAL A 389 -20.76 14.21 -9.74
N THR A 390 -21.62 14.98 -9.08
CA THR A 390 -21.30 15.53 -7.77
C THR A 390 -21.47 14.48 -6.67
N GLN A 391 -20.72 14.58 -5.57
CA GLN A 391 -20.85 13.69 -4.41
C GLN A 391 -22.30 13.60 -3.94
N LYS A 392 -23.02 14.74 -3.89
CA LYS A 392 -24.43 14.79 -3.47
C LYS A 392 -25.35 14.03 -4.43
N GLN A 393 -25.18 14.16 -5.74
CA GLN A 393 -25.96 13.44 -6.75
C GLN A 393 -25.70 11.94 -6.65
N LEU A 394 -24.42 11.53 -6.55
CA LEU A 394 -24.06 10.13 -6.38
C LEU A 394 -24.65 9.54 -5.11
N LEU A 395 -24.52 10.23 -3.97
CA LEU A 395 -25.14 9.81 -2.71
C LEU A 395 -26.64 9.58 -2.84
N GLN A 396 -27.38 10.50 -3.48
CA GLN A 396 -28.80 10.36 -3.71
C GLN A 396 -29.14 9.16 -4.59
N THR A 397 -28.35 8.90 -5.61
CA THR A 397 -28.49 7.74 -6.50
C THR A 397 -28.27 6.43 -5.73
N LEU A 398 -27.19 6.32 -4.96
CA LEU A 398 -26.90 5.13 -4.15
C LEU A 398 -27.99 4.90 -3.10
N ILE A 399 -28.49 5.95 -2.45
CA ILE A 399 -29.62 5.86 -1.51
C ILE A 399 -30.89 5.40 -2.21
N SER A 400 -31.17 5.83 -3.44
CA SER A 400 -32.33 5.38 -4.20
C SER A 400 -32.27 3.89 -4.52
N TYR A 401 -31.11 3.43 -4.99
CA TYR A 401 -30.90 2.00 -5.26
C TYR A 401 -31.05 1.15 -3.98
N GLU A 402 -30.49 1.62 -2.87
CA GLU A 402 -30.58 0.92 -1.60
C GLU A 402 -32.05 0.71 -1.14
N LYS A 403 -32.94 1.66 -1.42
CA LYS A 403 -34.37 1.54 -1.13
C LYS A 403 -35.12 0.55 -2.02
N GLU A 404 -34.57 0.26 -3.20
CA GLU A 404 -35.13 -0.69 -4.16
C GLU A 404 -34.67 -2.13 -3.89
N ILE A 405 -33.52 -2.30 -3.18
CA ILE A 405 -33.02 -3.63 -2.83
C ILE A 405 -33.95 -4.28 -1.80
N VAL A 406 -34.66 -5.32 -2.23
CA VAL A 406 -35.50 -6.12 -1.35
C VAL A 406 -34.62 -6.88 -0.37
N PHE A 407 -34.93 -6.76 0.92
CA PHE A 407 -34.26 -7.54 1.94
C PHE A 407 -34.82 -8.97 1.95
N GLU A 408 -34.02 -9.91 1.47
CA GLU A 408 -34.33 -11.34 1.48
C GLU A 408 -33.38 -12.06 2.45
N ASN A 409 -33.96 -12.74 3.45
CA ASN A 409 -33.19 -13.60 4.36
C ASN A 409 -32.71 -14.91 3.71
N LYS A 410 -33.20 -15.23 2.51
CA LYS A 410 -32.87 -16.45 1.76
C LYS A 410 -32.59 -16.09 0.33
N TRP A 411 -31.33 -16.04 -0.03
CA TRP A 411 -30.88 -15.66 -1.35
C TRP A 411 -29.98 -16.74 -1.95
N LYS A 412 -29.78 -16.69 -3.26
CA LYS A 412 -28.88 -17.56 -4.02
C LYS A 412 -28.05 -16.75 -4.96
N VAL A 413 -26.77 -17.08 -5.05
CA VAL A 413 -25.83 -16.48 -6.02
C VAL A 413 -25.09 -17.55 -6.77
N PRO A 414 -24.75 -17.35 -8.05
CA PRO A 414 -23.78 -18.18 -8.76
C PRO A 414 -22.48 -18.26 -7.95
N SER A 415 -21.91 -19.44 -7.88
CA SER A 415 -20.72 -19.74 -7.09
C SER A 415 -19.91 -20.80 -7.81
N ARG A 416 -18.62 -20.89 -7.50
CA ARG A 416 -17.75 -21.96 -7.97
C ARG A 416 -17.06 -22.60 -6.77
N VAL A 417 -16.89 -23.91 -6.78
CA VAL A 417 -16.03 -24.61 -5.81
C VAL A 417 -14.67 -24.84 -6.47
N ILE A 418 -13.64 -24.27 -5.88
CA ILE A 418 -12.27 -24.26 -6.40
C ILE A 418 -11.40 -25.06 -5.45
N LYS A 419 -10.84 -26.16 -5.96
CA LYS A 419 -10.03 -27.08 -5.16
C LYS A 419 -8.55 -26.85 -5.40
N LEU A 420 -7.83 -26.55 -4.33
CA LEU A 420 -6.41 -26.21 -4.37
C LEU A 420 -5.57 -27.20 -3.56
N PRO A 421 -4.42 -27.68 -4.07
CA PRO A 421 -3.47 -28.43 -3.26
C PRO A 421 -2.86 -27.53 -2.21
N MET A 422 -2.65 -28.01 -0.97
CA MET A 422 -2.00 -27.23 0.07
C MET A 422 -1.00 -28.09 0.85
N ALA A 423 0.24 -27.60 0.96
CA ALA A 423 1.24 -28.10 1.89
C ALA A 423 1.09 -27.36 3.22
N PHE A 424 0.74 -28.07 4.28
CA PHE A 424 0.58 -27.50 5.62
C PHE A 424 1.97 -27.34 6.24
N GLU A 425 2.26 -26.13 6.77
CA GLU A 425 3.55 -25.76 7.38
C GLU A 425 4.75 -26.05 6.46
N ASP A 426 4.62 -25.64 5.24
CA ASP A 426 5.63 -25.67 4.19
C ASP A 426 6.93 -24.98 4.65
N GLU A 427 8.10 -25.52 4.24
CA GLU A 427 9.42 -25.04 4.64
C GLU A 427 9.63 -23.55 4.30
N LYS A 428 9.11 -23.07 3.15
CA LYS A 428 9.23 -21.65 2.75
C LYS A 428 8.46 -20.73 3.68
N THR A 429 7.28 -21.18 4.18
CA THR A 429 6.50 -20.41 5.16
C THR A 429 7.16 -20.39 6.52
N LEU A 430 7.70 -21.51 6.98
CA LEU A 430 8.47 -21.60 8.23
C LEU A 430 9.75 -20.74 8.17
N ALA A 431 10.45 -20.75 7.04
CA ALA A 431 11.61 -19.90 6.81
C ALA A 431 11.25 -18.40 6.86
N ALA A 432 10.07 -18.00 6.39
CA ALA A 432 9.59 -16.62 6.49
C ALA A 432 9.32 -16.20 7.95
N VAL A 433 8.76 -17.08 8.77
CA VAL A 433 8.58 -16.86 10.23
C VAL A 433 9.93 -16.74 10.93
N LYS A 434 10.86 -17.64 10.64
CA LYS A 434 12.23 -17.60 11.19
C LYS A 434 12.97 -16.31 10.78
N ARG A 435 12.91 -15.92 9.50
CA ARG A 435 13.49 -14.67 9.02
C ARG A 435 12.94 -13.46 9.78
N TYR A 436 11.64 -13.44 10.08
CA TYR A 436 11.04 -12.37 10.87
C TYR A 436 11.64 -12.29 12.27
N SER A 437 11.79 -13.43 12.96
CA SER A 437 12.37 -13.45 14.31
C SER A 437 13.83 -12.99 14.34
N GLU A 438 14.58 -13.24 13.26
CA GLU A 438 15.99 -12.87 13.13
C GLU A 438 16.21 -11.40 12.72
N THR A 439 15.25 -10.79 11.98
CA THR A 439 15.50 -9.48 11.33
C THR A 439 14.58 -8.35 11.77
N ILE A 440 13.45 -8.67 12.41
CA ILE A 440 12.43 -7.66 12.74
C ILE A 440 12.12 -7.67 14.23
N ARG A 441 11.80 -8.84 14.79
CA ARG A 441 11.40 -8.95 16.18
C ARG A 441 11.70 -10.36 16.71
N ALA A 442 12.65 -10.47 17.61
CA ALA A 442 13.11 -11.76 18.14
C ALA A 442 12.06 -12.44 19.06
N GLU A 443 11.28 -11.65 19.80
CA GLU A 443 10.28 -12.13 20.74
C GLU A 443 8.90 -11.56 20.41
N ALA A 444 7.98 -12.43 20.05
CA ALA A 444 6.58 -12.09 19.80
C ALA A 444 5.69 -13.28 20.18
N PRO A 445 4.43 -13.05 20.60
CA PRO A 445 3.53 -14.12 21.05
C PRO A 445 3.28 -15.22 20.01
N TRP A 446 3.39 -14.89 18.71
CA TRP A 446 3.19 -15.83 17.59
C TRP A 446 4.45 -16.56 17.15
N LEU A 447 5.55 -16.40 17.87
CA LEU A 447 6.82 -17.08 17.61
C LEU A 447 7.02 -18.23 18.63
N PRO A 448 7.76 -19.28 18.28
CA PRO A 448 8.47 -19.49 17.01
C PRO A 448 7.58 -20.09 15.91
N ASN A 449 6.32 -20.46 16.18
CA ASN A 449 5.45 -21.16 15.24
C ASN A 449 4.03 -20.59 15.26
N ASN A 450 3.53 -20.19 14.06
CA ASN A 450 2.22 -19.57 13.92
C ASN A 450 1.06 -20.53 14.15
N VAL A 451 1.21 -21.82 13.78
CA VAL A 451 0.15 -22.82 13.99
C VAL A 451 -0.03 -23.13 15.47
N ASP A 452 1.06 -23.23 16.23
CA ASP A 452 1.00 -23.41 17.70
C ASP A 452 0.31 -22.23 18.38
N PHE A 453 0.62 -21.02 17.89
CA PHE A 453 -0.02 -19.81 18.35
C PHE A 453 -1.52 -19.78 18.05
N ILE A 454 -1.94 -20.08 16.78
CA ILE A 454 -3.35 -20.19 16.40
C ILE A 454 -4.06 -21.25 17.28
N ALA A 455 -3.48 -22.41 17.46
CA ALA A 455 -4.04 -23.49 18.27
C ALA A 455 -4.28 -23.00 19.72
N SER A 456 -3.27 -22.35 20.32
CA SER A 456 -3.33 -21.85 21.69
C SER A 456 -4.44 -20.82 21.91
N ILE A 457 -4.56 -19.80 21.05
CA ILE A 457 -5.55 -18.74 21.24
C ILE A 457 -6.99 -19.18 20.93
N ASN A 458 -7.15 -20.26 20.14
CA ASN A 458 -8.46 -20.84 19.83
C ASN A 458 -8.85 -21.99 20.76
N GLY A 459 -7.98 -22.41 21.69
CA GLY A 459 -8.25 -23.50 22.62
C GLY A 459 -8.41 -24.87 21.93
N VAL A 460 -7.73 -25.09 20.82
CA VAL A 460 -7.75 -26.32 20.03
C VAL A 460 -6.34 -26.91 19.93
N ASP A 461 -6.24 -28.18 19.52
CA ASP A 461 -4.96 -28.81 19.25
C ASP A 461 -4.42 -28.43 17.86
N ARG A 462 -3.11 -28.52 17.68
CA ARG A 462 -2.43 -28.29 16.40
C ARG A 462 -2.99 -29.17 15.27
N SER A 463 -3.33 -30.41 15.56
CA SER A 463 -3.98 -31.35 14.62
C SER A 463 -5.37 -30.86 14.19
N ASP A 464 -6.09 -30.17 15.08
CA ASP A 464 -7.41 -29.63 14.74
C ASP A 464 -7.28 -28.43 13.78
N VAL A 465 -6.29 -27.54 13.99
CA VAL A 465 -5.99 -26.45 13.04
C VAL A 465 -5.76 -27.04 11.64
N LYS A 466 -4.91 -28.09 11.52
CA LYS A 466 -4.66 -28.77 10.26
C LYS A 466 -5.93 -29.38 9.65
N ASN A 467 -6.73 -30.08 10.45
CA ASN A 467 -7.98 -30.69 10.01
C ASN A 467 -8.99 -29.65 9.55
N MET A 468 -9.14 -28.54 10.28
CA MET A 468 -10.02 -27.43 9.92
C MET A 468 -9.61 -26.82 8.58
N MET A 469 -8.31 -26.62 8.32
CA MET A 469 -7.85 -26.09 7.03
C MET A 469 -8.23 -26.98 5.84
N TYR A 470 -8.22 -28.31 5.99
CA TYR A 470 -8.55 -29.26 4.91
C TYR A 470 -10.04 -29.62 4.81
N THR A 471 -10.81 -29.40 5.85
CA THR A 471 -12.25 -29.71 5.86
C THR A 471 -13.13 -28.50 5.68
N ALA A 472 -12.58 -27.29 5.92
CA ALA A 472 -13.31 -26.05 5.73
C ALA A 472 -13.56 -25.76 4.24
N ARG A 473 -14.72 -25.19 3.98
CA ARG A 473 -15.06 -24.53 2.73
C ARG A 473 -15.05 -23.04 2.98
N PHE A 474 -14.15 -22.31 2.32
CA PHE A 474 -13.93 -20.88 2.52
C PHE A 474 -14.70 -20.07 1.48
N LEU A 475 -15.65 -19.23 1.90
CA LEU A 475 -16.38 -18.33 1.02
C LEU A 475 -15.61 -17.02 0.83
N VAL A 476 -15.33 -16.66 -0.42
CA VAL A 476 -14.64 -15.41 -0.79
C VAL A 476 -15.62 -14.25 -0.64
N LEU A 477 -15.29 -13.27 0.19
CA LEU A 477 -16.09 -12.07 0.43
C LEU A 477 -15.56 -10.84 -0.31
N GLY A 478 -14.24 -10.76 -0.55
CA GLY A 478 -13.59 -9.68 -1.26
C GLY A 478 -12.27 -10.13 -1.87
N LEU A 479 -11.72 -9.32 -2.77
CA LEU A 479 -10.44 -9.56 -3.44
C LEU A 479 -9.51 -8.37 -3.26
N GLY A 480 -8.22 -8.66 -3.24
CA GLY A 480 -7.16 -7.65 -3.08
C GLY A 480 -6.71 -7.50 -1.63
N ASP A 481 -6.98 -8.49 -0.77
CA ASP A 481 -6.47 -8.52 0.61
C ASP A 481 -4.94 -8.44 0.59
N VAL A 482 -4.46 -7.25 0.87
CA VAL A 482 -3.14 -6.71 0.63
C VAL A 482 -2.88 -6.46 -0.86
N PHE A 483 -2.79 -7.47 -1.76
CA PHE A 483 -2.40 -7.28 -3.16
C PHE A 483 -3.08 -8.22 -4.16
N LEU A 484 -3.15 -7.81 -5.43
CA LEU A 484 -3.35 -8.60 -6.65
C LEU A 484 -4.41 -9.71 -6.57
N GLY A 485 -5.62 -9.40 -6.14
CA GLY A 485 -6.72 -10.37 -6.14
C GLY A 485 -6.60 -11.47 -5.10
N ALA A 486 -5.75 -11.31 -4.09
CA ALA A 486 -5.73 -12.16 -2.91
C ALA A 486 -7.11 -12.17 -2.23
N PRO A 487 -7.65 -13.33 -1.83
CA PRO A 487 -8.97 -13.42 -1.25
C PRO A 487 -8.98 -12.97 0.21
N CYS A 488 -10.01 -12.25 0.59
CA CYS A 488 -10.51 -12.20 1.96
C CYS A 488 -11.64 -13.22 2.06
N ALA A 489 -11.39 -14.39 2.64
CA ALA A 489 -12.35 -15.49 2.65
C ALA A 489 -12.61 -15.99 4.07
N VAL A 490 -13.83 -16.50 4.31
CA VAL A 490 -14.25 -16.95 5.63
C VAL A 490 -14.77 -18.39 5.57
N PRO A 491 -14.44 -19.25 6.56
CA PRO A 491 -15.05 -20.58 6.64
C PRO A 491 -16.56 -20.50 6.76
N LEU A 492 -17.28 -21.29 5.95
CA LEU A 492 -18.75 -21.41 6.04
C LEU A 492 -19.18 -22.03 7.37
N ASP A 493 -18.44 -23.04 7.84
CA ASP A 493 -18.68 -23.59 9.17
C ASP A 493 -18.08 -22.64 10.23
N PRO A 494 -18.90 -22.03 11.11
CA PRO A 494 -18.42 -21.14 12.16
C PRO A 494 -17.42 -21.80 13.14
N ARG A 495 -17.43 -23.14 13.27
CA ARG A 495 -16.49 -23.88 14.12
C ARG A 495 -15.08 -23.97 13.52
N HIS A 496 -14.92 -23.64 12.23
CA HIS A 496 -13.64 -23.55 11.54
C HIS A 496 -13.10 -22.12 11.46
N ARG A 497 -13.79 -21.12 12.04
CA ARG A 497 -13.36 -19.72 12.06
C ARG A 497 -12.32 -19.51 13.15
N LEU A 498 -11.08 -19.85 12.81
CA LEU A 498 -9.95 -19.65 13.69
C LEU A 498 -9.63 -18.15 13.79
N LEU A 499 -9.51 -17.65 15.03
CA LEU A 499 -9.00 -16.32 15.28
C LEU A 499 -7.50 -16.28 15.07
N GLY A 500 -7.02 -15.22 14.38
CA GLY A 500 -5.62 -14.87 14.29
C GLY A 500 -5.41 -13.41 14.62
N THR A 501 -4.22 -13.03 15.08
CA THR A 501 -3.82 -11.63 15.14
C THR A 501 -2.89 -11.30 14.00
N LYS A 502 -2.86 -10.05 13.58
CA LYS A 502 -1.88 -9.59 12.59
C LYS A 502 -0.53 -9.36 13.27
N TYR A 503 0.57 -9.64 12.58
CA TYR A 503 1.92 -9.34 13.05
C TYR A 503 2.08 -7.84 13.32
N ASN A 504 2.74 -7.50 14.39
CA ASN A 504 3.09 -6.12 14.74
C ASN A 504 4.58 -6.06 15.16
N PRO A 505 5.44 -5.39 14.37
CA PRO A 505 5.19 -4.91 13.00
C PRO A 505 5.00 -6.06 11.99
N SER A 506 4.43 -5.77 10.82
CA SER A 506 4.22 -6.77 9.77
C SER A 506 5.54 -7.30 9.20
N ARG A 507 5.55 -8.55 8.69
CA ARG A 507 6.70 -9.12 7.99
C ARG A 507 7.03 -8.31 6.75
N THR A 508 8.29 -8.24 6.41
CA THR A 508 8.79 -7.65 5.14
C THR A 508 8.73 -8.63 3.97
N TYR A 509 8.59 -9.93 4.26
CA TYR A 509 8.59 -11.00 3.27
C TYR A 509 7.60 -12.11 3.64
N THR A 510 6.80 -12.53 2.68
CA THR A 510 5.92 -13.70 2.71
C THR A 510 5.99 -14.36 1.34
N PRO A 511 6.21 -15.68 1.21
CA PRO A 511 6.29 -16.36 -0.09
C PRO A 511 4.97 -16.29 -0.86
N ASN A 512 5.05 -16.34 -2.20
CA ASN A 512 3.89 -16.50 -3.06
C ASN A 512 3.17 -17.85 -2.78
N GLY A 513 1.85 -17.84 -2.85
CA GLY A 513 0.99 -18.99 -2.54
C GLY A 513 0.81 -19.28 -1.06
N THR A 514 1.40 -18.48 -0.16
CA THR A 514 1.22 -18.69 1.29
C THR A 514 -0.24 -18.52 1.68
N VAL A 515 -0.75 -19.46 2.46
CA VAL A 515 -2.05 -19.42 3.10
C VAL A 515 -1.89 -18.90 4.52
N GLY A 516 -2.64 -17.88 4.89
CA GLY A 516 -2.56 -17.24 6.19
C GLY A 516 -3.93 -16.99 6.82
N ILE A 517 -3.94 -16.87 8.16
CA ILE A 517 -5.11 -16.53 8.97
C ILE A 517 -4.87 -15.19 9.65
N GLY A 518 -5.80 -14.26 9.51
CA GLY A 518 -5.78 -12.96 10.17
C GLY A 518 -7.19 -12.47 10.49
N GLY A 519 -7.46 -12.12 11.77
CA GLY A 519 -8.85 -12.01 12.20
C GLY A 519 -9.54 -13.36 12.04
N ASN A 520 -10.74 -13.36 11.50
CA ASN A 520 -11.50 -14.58 11.12
C ASN A 520 -11.33 -14.96 9.65
N TYR A 521 -10.34 -14.37 8.97
CA TYR A 521 -10.21 -14.47 7.52
C TYR A 521 -9.03 -15.35 7.12
N MET A 522 -9.22 -16.06 6.01
CA MET A 522 -8.17 -16.74 5.27
C MET A 522 -7.79 -15.91 4.04
N CYS A 523 -6.50 -15.74 3.82
CA CYS A 523 -5.91 -15.11 2.65
C CYS A 523 -4.92 -16.07 1.97
N ILE A 524 -4.79 -15.94 0.64
CA ILE A 524 -3.74 -16.60 -0.15
C ILE A 524 -2.89 -15.48 -0.76
N TYR A 525 -1.61 -15.42 -0.39
CA TYR A 525 -0.69 -14.41 -0.92
C TYR A 525 -0.40 -14.67 -2.39
N THR A 526 -0.71 -13.73 -3.25
CA THR A 526 -0.62 -13.86 -4.72
C THR A 526 0.75 -13.53 -5.28
N MET A 527 1.66 -13.03 -4.44
CA MET A 527 3.03 -12.70 -4.79
C MET A 527 3.91 -12.64 -3.54
N GLU A 528 5.23 -12.63 -3.73
CA GLU A 528 6.14 -12.30 -2.63
C GLU A 528 5.90 -10.87 -2.16
N SER A 529 5.51 -10.72 -0.89
CA SER A 529 5.07 -9.42 -0.37
C SER A 529 5.25 -9.30 1.14
N PRO A 530 5.24 -8.07 1.70
CA PRO A 530 4.99 -7.88 3.12
C PRO A 530 3.65 -8.50 3.53
N GLY A 531 3.50 -8.88 4.79
CA GLY A 531 2.23 -9.40 5.27
C GLY A 531 2.15 -9.52 6.79
N GLY A 532 0.92 -9.49 7.32
CA GLY A 532 0.63 -9.51 8.75
C GLY A 532 -0.06 -10.80 9.25
N TYR A 533 -0.55 -11.65 8.38
CA TYR A 533 -1.32 -12.84 8.77
C TYR A 533 -0.45 -13.94 9.36
N GLN A 534 -1.03 -14.79 10.20
CA GLN A 534 -0.40 -16.00 10.72
C GLN A 534 -0.33 -17.05 9.62
N LEU A 535 0.85 -17.62 9.36
CA LEU A 535 1.09 -18.52 8.24
C LEU A 535 0.76 -19.95 8.62
N VAL A 536 -0.03 -20.64 7.77
CA VAL A 536 -0.45 -22.03 8.03
C VAL A 536 0.02 -23.02 6.97
N GLY A 537 0.42 -22.54 5.79
CA GLY A 537 0.89 -23.41 4.71
C GLY A 537 1.00 -22.68 3.38
N ARG A 538 1.15 -23.42 2.30
CA ARG A 538 1.30 -22.86 0.96
C ARG A 538 0.50 -23.68 -0.07
N THR A 539 -0.07 -22.96 -1.04
CA THR A 539 -0.79 -23.52 -2.19
C THR A 539 -0.20 -23.03 -3.51
N VAL A 540 -0.81 -23.40 -4.63
CA VAL A 540 -0.42 -22.93 -5.96
C VAL A 540 -0.76 -21.44 -6.14
N PRO A 541 -0.08 -20.72 -7.06
CA PRO A 541 -0.42 -19.34 -7.41
C PRO A 541 -1.87 -19.23 -7.91
N ILE A 542 -2.58 -18.22 -7.42
CA ILE A 542 -3.94 -17.89 -7.87
C ILE A 542 -3.99 -16.63 -8.74
N TRP A 543 -2.82 -16.12 -9.13
CA TRP A 543 -2.64 -15.04 -10.09
C TRP A 543 -1.86 -15.54 -11.29
N ASP A 544 -2.49 -15.53 -12.48
CA ASP A 544 -1.85 -15.90 -13.74
C ASP A 544 -1.42 -14.64 -14.51
N LYS A 545 -0.20 -14.22 -14.28
CA LYS A 545 0.38 -13.01 -14.88
C LYS A 545 0.26 -12.94 -16.40
N LEU A 546 0.40 -14.09 -17.07
CA LEU A 546 0.44 -14.16 -18.54
C LEU A 546 -0.87 -14.66 -19.14
N SER A 547 -1.85 -15.00 -18.29
CA SER A 547 -3.12 -15.64 -18.70
C SER A 547 -2.92 -16.91 -19.57
N LEU A 548 -1.85 -17.64 -19.33
CA LEU A 548 -1.47 -18.82 -20.11
C LEU A 548 -2.29 -20.05 -19.76
N GLY A 549 -2.66 -20.16 -18.49
CA GLY A 549 -3.46 -21.28 -17.97
C GLY A 549 -4.93 -20.96 -17.79
N SER A 550 -5.40 -19.88 -18.36
CA SER A 550 -6.57 -19.12 -17.98
C SER A 550 -7.83 -19.95 -17.79
N HIS A 551 -8.30 -19.97 -16.56
CA HIS A 551 -9.66 -20.32 -16.19
C HIS A 551 -10.59 -19.10 -16.25
N SER A 552 -10.08 -17.91 -16.57
CA SER A 552 -10.83 -16.67 -16.67
C SER A 552 -10.19 -15.68 -17.66
N VAL A 553 -10.97 -14.70 -18.11
CA VAL A 553 -10.51 -13.58 -18.92
C VAL A 553 -9.53 -12.69 -18.13
N ASN A 554 -9.59 -12.75 -16.80
CA ASN A 554 -8.79 -11.95 -15.88
C ASN A 554 -7.57 -12.76 -15.37
N PRO A 555 -6.48 -12.10 -14.99
CA PRO A 555 -5.32 -12.80 -14.42
C PRO A 555 -5.57 -13.40 -13.03
N TRP A 556 -6.62 -12.99 -12.31
CA TRP A 556 -7.01 -13.57 -11.01
C TRP A 556 -7.99 -14.73 -11.18
N LEU A 557 -7.80 -15.76 -10.37
CA LEU A 557 -8.59 -16.99 -10.40
C LEU A 557 -9.96 -16.82 -9.73
N LEU A 558 -10.00 -16.11 -8.59
CA LEU A 558 -11.14 -16.07 -7.69
C LEU A 558 -12.06 -14.90 -7.99
N SER A 559 -13.33 -15.06 -7.56
CA SER A 559 -14.36 -14.02 -7.59
C SER A 559 -15.12 -14.00 -6.26
N PRO A 560 -15.78 -12.89 -5.88
CA PRO A 560 -16.68 -12.88 -4.73
C PRO A 560 -17.73 -14.01 -4.83
N PHE A 561 -18.02 -14.64 -3.69
CA PHE A 561 -18.84 -15.83 -3.52
C PHE A 561 -18.30 -17.15 -4.09
N ASP A 562 -17.11 -17.20 -4.65
CA ASP A 562 -16.41 -18.46 -4.87
C ASP A 562 -16.11 -19.15 -3.54
N GLN A 563 -16.06 -20.49 -3.57
CA GLN A 563 -15.76 -21.33 -2.42
C GLN A 563 -14.44 -22.03 -2.66
N VAL A 564 -13.49 -21.87 -1.73
CA VAL A 564 -12.17 -22.51 -1.81
C VAL A 564 -12.15 -23.72 -0.88
N GLU A 565 -11.69 -24.85 -1.38
CA GLU A 565 -11.40 -26.08 -0.64
C GLU A 565 -9.92 -26.44 -0.81
N PHE A 566 -9.24 -26.76 0.28
CA PHE A 566 -7.88 -27.28 0.22
C PHE A 566 -7.87 -28.79 0.34
N TYR A 567 -6.98 -29.43 -0.42
CA TYR A 567 -6.68 -30.85 -0.24
C TYR A 567 -5.20 -31.05 0.09
N PRO A 568 -4.87 -32.09 0.90
CA PRO A 568 -3.49 -32.33 1.31
C PRO A 568 -2.58 -32.60 0.11
N ALA A 569 -1.44 -31.91 0.09
CA ALA A 569 -0.35 -32.13 -0.85
C ALA A 569 0.99 -31.92 -0.15
N SER A 570 2.04 -32.57 -0.63
CA SER A 570 3.41 -32.31 -0.21
C SER A 570 3.93 -30.98 -0.82
N GLU A 571 5.00 -30.45 -0.26
CA GLU A 571 5.67 -29.24 -0.80
C GLU A 571 6.13 -29.47 -2.25
N ALA A 572 6.70 -30.64 -2.55
CA ALA A 572 7.14 -30.99 -3.89
C ALA A 572 5.98 -31.02 -4.90
N GLU A 573 4.81 -31.56 -4.50
CA GLU A 573 3.60 -31.55 -5.35
C GLU A 573 3.08 -30.13 -5.59
N VAL A 574 3.09 -29.26 -4.57
CA VAL A 574 2.69 -27.86 -4.72
C VAL A 574 3.66 -27.12 -5.65
N ASP A 575 4.97 -27.37 -5.54
CA ASP A 575 5.98 -26.76 -6.42
C ASP A 575 5.84 -27.25 -7.86
N GLU A 576 5.67 -28.55 -8.08
CA GLU A 576 5.41 -29.12 -9.42
C GLU A 576 4.13 -28.55 -10.05
N CYS A 577 3.04 -28.51 -9.29
CA CYS A 577 1.78 -27.92 -9.76
C CYS A 577 1.96 -26.43 -10.12
N SER A 578 2.71 -25.67 -9.32
CA SER A 578 2.99 -24.26 -9.56
C SER A 578 3.81 -24.04 -10.84
N GLU A 579 4.86 -24.85 -11.07
CA GLU A 579 5.66 -24.79 -12.29
C GLU A 579 4.81 -25.15 -13.53
N ARG A 580 4.00 -26.19 -13.44
CA ARG A 580 3.09 -26.58 -14.52
C ARG A 580 2.01 -25.55 -14.78
N MET A 581 1.51 -24.86 -13.75
CA MET A 581 0.55 -23.78 -13.89
C MET A 581 1.17 -22.57 -14.61
N ASN A 582 2.38 -22.16 -14.22
CA ASN A 582 3.13 -21.12 -14.91
C ASN A 582 3.46 -21.44 -16.38
N ALA A 583 3.54 -22.73 -16.71
CA ALA A 583 3.72 -23.22 -18.09
C ALA A 583 2.39 -23.47 -18.84
N GLY A 584 1.24 -23.15 -18.24
CA GLY A 584 -0.09 -23.40 -18.82
C GLY A 584 -0.48 -24.89 -18.91
N LYS A 585 0.19 -25.77 -18.15
CA LYS A 585 0.04 -27.24 -18.19
C LYS A 585 -0.72 -27.83 -17.01
N PHE A 586 -1.07 -27.02 -16.03
CA PHE A 586 -1.88 -27.45 -14.88
C PHE A 586 -3.16 -26.61 -14.84
N LYS A 587 -4.29 -27.32 -14.63
CA LYS A 587 -5.59 -26.67 -14.45
C LYS A 587 -6.12 -27.00 -13.07
N VAL A 588 -6.52 -25.97 -12.36
CA VAL A 588 -7.23 -26.11 -11.09
C VAL A 588 -8.60 -26.73 -11.32
N GLU A 589 -9.02 -27.62 -10.45
CA GLU A 589 -10.39 -28.19 -10.47
C GLU A 589 -11.38 -27.11 -10.04
N ILE A 590 -12.30 -26.76 -10.93
CA ILE A 590 -13.37 -25.78 -10.71
C ILE A 590 -14.70 -26.46 -11.01
N VAL A 591 -15.61 -26.40 -10.04
CA VAL A 591 -16.96 -26.97 -10.17
C VAL A 591 -17.97 -25.85 -10.02
N ASP A 592 -18.78 -25.61 -11.05
CA ASP A 592 -19.86 -24.66 -11.00
C ASP A 592 -20.87 -25.04 -9.91
N SER A 593 -21.33 -24.08 -9.14
CA SER A 593 -22.17 -24.27 -7.98
C SER A 593 -23.11 -23.06 -7.79
N VAL A 594 -23.97 -23.15 -6.79
CA VAL A 594 -24.80 -22.05 -6.32
C VAL A 594 -24.66 -21.98 -4.80
N PHE A 595 -24.28 -20.83 -4.28
CA PHE A 595 -24.36 -20.61 -2.85
C PHE A 595 -25.82 -20.31 -2.47
N ASP A 596 -26.44 -21.21 -1.68
CA ASP A 596 -27.81 -21.10 -1.17
C ASP A 596 -27.76 -20.68 0.30
N HIS A 597 -27.99 -19.38 0.56
CA HIS A 597 -27.97 -18.83 1.91
C HIS A 597 -29.07 -19.42 2.81
N GLY A 598 -30.25 -19.74 2.24
CA GLY A 598 -31.32 -20.38 3.02
C GLY A 598 -30.95 -21.77 3.51
N ALA A 599 -30.28 -22.56 2.67
CA ALA A 599 -29.74 -23.88 3.06
C ALA A 599 -28.62 -23.73 4.10
N TYR A 600 -27.76 -22.73 3.94
CA TYR A 600 -26.70 -22.40 4.90
C TYR A 600 -27.25 -22.03 6.28
N LEU A 601 -28.24 -21.13 6.36
CA LEU A 601 -28.85 -20.75 7.63
C LEU A 601 -29.52 -21.94 8.35
N LYS A 602 -30.19 -22.80 7.58
CA LYS A 602 -30.77 -24.02 8.14
C LYS A 602 -29.72 -24.92 8.75
N TRP A 603 -28.62 -25.11 8.04
CA TRP A 603 -27.49 -25.91 8.52
C TRP A 603 -26.84 -25.30 9.78
N VAL A 604 -26.63 -23.98 9.82
CA VAL A 604 -26.13 -23.27 11.03
C VAL A 604 -27.05 -23.46 12.21
N GLN A 605 -28.37 -23.37 12.00
CA GLN A 605 -29.36 -23.57 13.05
C GLN A 605 -29.34 -25.02 13.60
N GLU A 606 -29.21 -26.01 12.73
CA GLU A 606 -29.14 -27.43 13.12
C GLU A 606 -27.88 -27.74 13.95
N HIS A 607 -26.81 -26.94 13.80
CA HIS A 607 -25.53 -27.10 14.48
C HIS A 607 -25.28 -26.03 15.58
N SER A 608 -26.29 -25.21 15.91
CA SER A 608 -26.12 -24.03 16.79
C SER A 608 -25.46 -24.35 18.13
N ALA A 609 -25.87 -25.44 18.80
CA ALA A 609 -25.32 -25.83 20.10
C ALA A 609 -23.81 -26.09 20.05
N SER A 610 -23.32 -26.79 19.02
CA SER A 610 -21.87 -27.06 18.87
C SER A 610 -21.09 -25.83 18.40
N ILE A 611 -21.74 -24.91 17.67
CA ILE A 611 -21.15 -23.63 17.28
C ILE A 611 -20.98 -22.73 18.50
N GLU A 612 -22.01 -22.62 19.35
CA GLU A 612 -21.97 -21.84 20.59
C GLU A 612 -20.92 -22.38 21.56
N GLU A 613 -20.79 -23.70 21.67
CA GLU A 613 -19.76 -24.36 22.50
C GLU A 613 -18.36 -23.99 22.01
N PHE A 614 -18.12 -24.07 20.70
CA PHE A 614 -16.84 -23.70 20.10
C PHE A 614 -16.51 -22.22 20.33
N GLN A 615 -17.46 -21.32 20.06
CA GLN A 615 -17.28 -19.88 20.24
C GLN A 615 -17.02 -19.50 21.70
N LYS A 616 -17.68 -20.20 22.66
CA LYS A 616 -17.44 -20.00 24.07
C LYS A 616 -16.01 -20.40 24.48
N ASN A 617 -15.46 -21.44 23.86
CA ASN A 617 -14.09 -21.91 24.13
C ASN A 617 -13.02 -21.02 23.48
N GLN A 618 -13.33 -20.30 22.40
CA GLN A 618 -12.46 -19.29 21.79
C GLN A 618 -12.34 -18.02 22.62
N GLY A 619 -13.41 -17.62 23.32
CA GLY A 619 -13.42 -16.46 24.21
C GLY A 619 -13.09 -16.84 25.65
N GLY A 620 -12.46 -15.98 26.40
CA GLY A 620 -12.24 -16.17 27.82
C GLY A 620 -10.85 -15.77 28.30
N GLU A 621 -10.44 -16.27 29.46
CA GLU A 621 -9.18 -15.90 30.14
C GLU A 621 -7.92 -15.97 29.25
N LYS A 622 -7.89 -16.90 28.27
CA LYS A 622 -6.78 -17.03 27.31
C LYS A 622 -6.68 -15.84 26.36
N LEU A 623 -7.82 -15.33 25.89
CA LEU A 623 -7.85 -14.15 25.01
C LEU A 623 -7.50 -12.87 25.79
N GLU A 624 -7.93 -12.77 27.06
CA GLU A 624 -7.56 -11.64 27.92
C GLU A 624 -6.07 -11.64 28.25
N GLU A 625 -5.50 -12.81 28.58
CA GLU A 625 -4.06 -12.95 28.85
C GLU A 625 -3.23 -12.66 27.58
N PHE A 626 -3.69 -13.12 26.43
CA PHE A 626 -3.07 -12.81 25.14
C PHE A 626 -3.08 -11.31 24.84
N ASN A 627 -4.21 -10.63 25.05
CA ASN A 627 -4.32 -9.17 24.89
C ASN A 627 -3.34 -8.45 25.84
N ARG A 628 -3.19 -8.94 27.06
CA ARG A 628 -2.22 -8.43 28.02
C ARG A 628 -0.78 -8.60 27.51
N LEU A 629 -0.44 -9.76 26.98
CA LEU A 629 0.90 -10.04 26.43
C LEU A 629 1.21 -9.16 25.20
N ILE A 630 0.24 -8.92 24.33
CA ILE A 630 0.40 -7.99 23.19
C ILE A 630 0.62 -6.56 23.67
N GLN A 631 -0.11 -6.10 24.68
CA GLN A 631 0.05 -4.75 25.22
C GLN A 631 1.44 -4.55 25.86
N ILE A 632 1.92 -5.52 26.65
CA ILE A 632 3.26 -5.49 27.26
C ILE A 632 4.33 -5.47 26.16
N SER A 633 4.20 -6.36 25.20
CA SER A 633 5.14 -6.51 24.09
C SER A 633 5.19 -5.28 23.16
N ASN A 634 4.08 -4.56 23.00
CA ASN A 634 4.04 -3.29 22.24
C ASN A 634 4.63 -2.12 23.04
N ALA A 635 4.52 -2.15 24.38
CA ALA A 635 5.14 -1.15 25.25
C ALA A 635 6.68 -1.25 25.23
N GLU A 636 7.22 -2.47 25.15
CA GLU A 636 8.67 -2.71 25.06
C GLU A 636 9.27 -2.23 23.73
N LEU A 637 8.55 -2.36 22.61
CA LEU A 637 8.96 -1.81 21.31
C LEU A 637 9.07 -0.28 21.31
N ALA A 638 8.27 0.39 22.14
CA ALA A 638 8.27 1.86 22.22
C ALA A 638 9.47 2.42 23.01
N THR A 639 10.17 1.59 23.78
CA THR A 639 11.32 2.02 24.62
C THR A 639 12.69 1.83 23.96
N ASN A 640 12.79 1.10 22.85
CA ASN A 640 14.05 0.78 22.16
C ASN A 640 14.43 1.77 21.04
N GLY A 641 13.97 3.00 21.06
CA GLY A 641 14.30 4.05 20.09
C GLY A 641 15.41 4.97 20.57
N GLY A 642 16.62 4.81 20.04
CA GLY A 642 17.66 5.85 20.05
C GLY A 642 18.86 5.58 20.95
N VAL A 643 19.99 5.22 20.36
CA VAL A 643 21.30 5.27 21.01
C VAL A 643 21.64 6.75 21.26
N LYS A 644 21.62 7.19 22.52
CA LYS A 644 22.17 8.49 22.89
C LYS A 644 23.70 8.37 22.99
N LEU A 645 24.40 9.26 22.28
CA LEU A 645 25.84 9.49 22.40
C LEU A 645 26.24 9.67 23.85
N GLY A 646 27.28 8.92 24.30
CA GLY A 646 27.93 9.17 25.57
C GLY A 646 28.64 10.54 25.53
N GLU A 647 28.37 11.37 26.53
CA GLU A 647 28.87 12.77 26.63
C GLU A 647 30.41 12.91 26.79
N ASP A 648 31.22 11.81 26.76
CA ASP A 648 32.62 11.82 27.21
C ASP A 648 33.68 11.39 26.16
N GLU A 649 33.37 11.20 24.89
CA GLU A 649 34.41 10.83 23.90
C GLU A 649 35.02 12.08 23.24
N LYS A 650 36.29 12.37 23.52
CA LYS A 650 37.08 13.40 22.87
C LYS A 650 37.94 12.78 21.78
N PHE A 651 37.76 13.24 20.55
CA PHE A 651 38.63 12.95 19.41
C PHE A 651 39.71 14.04 19.29
N SER A 652 40.77 13.81 18.51
CA SER A 652 41.78 14.80 18.28
C SER A 652 41.19 16.06 17.61
N ASP A 653 41.80 17.24 17.82
CA ASP A 653 41.35 18.49 17.18
C ASP A 653 41.42 18.43 15.65
N ASP A 654 42.19 17.49 15.11
CA ASP A 654 42.34 17.24 13.67
C ASP A 654 41.41 16.12 13.14
N ALA A 655 40.59 15.49 14.00
CA ALA A 655 39.67 14.44 13.57
C ALA A 655 38.56 14.97 12.67
N GLU A 656 38.31 14.28 11.58
CA GLU A 656 37.16 14.54 10.70
C GLU A 656 35.94 13.76 11.17
N LEU A 657 34.89 14.46 11.50
CA LEU A 657 33.62 13.89 11.89
C LEU A 657 32.71 13.74 10.67
N VAL A 658 32.53 12.50 10.20
CA VAL A 658 31.66 12.21 9.04
C VAL A 658 30.24 11.97 9.51
N TYR A 659 29.33 12.80 9.04
CA TYR A 659 27.91 12.74 9.35
C TYR A 659 27.13 12.08 8.22
N SER A 660 26.06 11.34 8.56
CA SER A 660 25.16 10.79 7.56
C SER A 660 24.40 11.91 6.86
N GLU A 661 24.39 11.90 5.54
CA GLU A 661 23.53 12.75 4.73
C GLU A 661 22.09 12.19 4.59
N TYR A 662 21.86 10.96 5.07
CA TYR A 662 20.66 10.18 4.87
C TYR A 662 20.08 9.70 6.19
N SER A 663 18.77 9.79 6.34
CA SER A 663 18.05 9.00 7.36
C SER A 663 17.69 7.64 6.78
N GLY A 664 18.06 6.57 7.49
CA GLY A 664 17.85 5.22 7.03
C GLY A 664 18.32 4.18 8.03
N ARG A 665 18.42 2.93 7.58
CA ARG A 665 19.01 1.84 8.33
C ARG A 665 20.48 1.69 7.97
N PHE A 666 21.36 1.60 8.95
CA PHE A 666 22.74 1.22 8.73
C PHE A 666 22.77 -0.20 8.15
N TRP A 667 23.10 -0.32 6.87
CA TRP A 667 23.05 -1.60 6.17
C TRP A 667 24.31 -2.42 6.33
N LYS A 668 25.46 -1.79 6.08
CA LYS A 668 26.78 -2.41 6.24
C LYS A 668 27.90 -1.37 6.25
N PRO A 669 28.99 -1.61 6.97
CA PRO A 669 30.23 -0.86 6.78
C PRO A 669 30.92 -1.33 5.48
N LEU A 670 31.57 -0.42 4.80
CA LEU A 670 32.44 -0.67 3.64
C LEU A 670 33.91 -0.67 4.02
N VAL A 671 34.21 -0.22 5.24
CA VAL A 671 35.53 -0.12 5.84
C VAL A 671 35.50 -0.62 7.28
N ALA A 672 36.62 -1.00 7.81
CA ALA A 672 36.79 -1.37 9.22
C ALA A 672 37.57 -0.27 9.98
N VAL A 673 37.41 -0.26 11.31
CA VAL A 673 38.23 0.57 12.18
C VAL A 673 39.70 0.17 12.00
N GLY A 674 40.54 1.16 11.70
CA GLY A 674 41.95 0.99 11.40
C GLY A 674 42.29 1.06 9.91
N ASP A 675 41.32 1.04 9.01
CA ASP A 675 41.54 1.16 7.57
C ASP A 675 41.99 2.57 7.15
N GLU A 676 42.87 2.65 6.19
CA GLU A 676 43.26 3.88 5.50
C GLU A 676 42.25 4.17 4.38
N VAL A 677 41.69 5.36 4.37
CA VAL A 677 40.69 5.78 3.36
C VAL A 677 41.13 7.00 2.60
N LYS A 678 40.67 7.14 1.36
CA LYS A 678 40.87 8.31 0.51
C LYS A 678 39.63 9.17 0.45
N GLN A 679 39.80 10.46 0.19
CA GLN A 679 38.69 11.36 -0.09
C GLN A 679 37.78 10.78 -1.19
N GLY A 680 36.45 10.76 -0.93
CA GLY A 680 35.44 10.20 -1.83
C GLY A 680 35.26 8.69 -1.74
N GLN A 681 36.07 7.97 -0.93
CA GLN A 681 35.89 6.54 -0.70
C GLN A 681 34.66 6.27 0.15
N GLY A 682 33.85 5.26 -0.25
CA GLY A 682 32.68 4.82 0.53
C GLY A 682 33.07 4.26 1.89
N LEU A 683 32.42 4.73 2.94
CA LEU A 683 32.66 4.34 4.33
C LEU A 683 31.59 3.38 4.86
N ILE A 684 30.35 3.72 4.66
CA ILE A 684 29.18 2.95 5.12
C ILE A 684 28.08 2.99 4.08
N VAL A 685 27.16 2.05 4.15
CA VAL A 685 25.93 2.04 3.38
C VAL A 685 24.75 2.24 4.33
N VAL A 686 23.94 3.24 4.06
CA VAL A 686 22.64 3.47 4.70
C VAL A 686 21.54 3.07 3.72
N GLU A 687 20.64 2.16 4.12
CA GLU A 687 19.47 1.81 3.34
C GLU A 687 18.34 2.78 3.63
N ALA A 688 17.92 3.54 2.63
CA ALA A 688 16.75 4.42 2.69
C ALA A 688 15.80 4.11 1.54
N MET A 689 14.51 3.92 1.82
CA MET A 689 13.48 3.67 0.80
C MET A 689 13.81 2.47 -0.13
N LYS A 690 14.43 1.42 0.40
CA LYS A 690 14.95 0.25 -0.35
C LYS A 690 16.05 0.61 -1.37
N THR A 691 16.73 1.71 -1.17
CA THR A 691 17.87 2.15 -1.97
C THR A 691 19.11 2.21 -1.07
N GLU A 692 20.20 1.61 -1.53
CA GLU A 692 21.50 1.68 -0.85
C GLU A 692 22.16 3.05 -1.13
N MET A 693 22.41 3.82 -0.07
CA MET A 693 23.05 5.12 -0.13
C MET A 693 24.40 5.03 0.53
N VAL A 694 25.46 5.38 -0.21
CA VAL A 694 26.83 5.34 0.30
C VAL A 694 27.20 6.69 0.92
N VAL A 695 27.63 6.67 2.17
CA VAL A 695 28.26 7.82 2.83
C VAL A 695 29.76 7.75 2.57
N ASN A 696 30.32 8.80 1.99
CA ASN A 696 31.70 8.83 1.54
C ASN A 696 32.59 9.64 2.49
N ALA A 697 33.89 9.31 2.50
CA ALA A 697 34.91 10.06 3.21
C ALA A 697 35.04 11.48 2.63
N THR A 698 35.00 12.49 3.48
CA THR A 698 35.18 13.90 3.12
C THR A 698 36.66 14.27 2.92
N ARG A 699 37.54 13.50 3.56
CA ARG A 699 39.01 13.58 3.35
C ARG A 699 39.67 12.18 3.43
N GLY A 700 40.93 12.08 3.15
CA GLY A 700 41.77 10.89 3.41
C GLY A 700 42.22 10.84 4.85
N GLY A 701 42.45 9.65 5.39
CA GLY A 701 42.93 9.40 6.75
C GLY A 701 42.63 7.98 7.21
N LYS A 702 42.79 7.72 8.52
CA LYS A 702 42.56 6.42 9.13
C LYS A 702 41.21 6.38 9.86
N VAL A 703 40.39 5.38 9.63
CA VAL A 703 39.14 5.18 10.32
C VAL A 703 39.39 4.85 11.77
N VAL A 704 38.92 5.71 12.70
CA VAL A 704 39.13 5.56 14.13
C VAL A 704 37.92 4.92 14.79
N LYS A 705 36.73 5.27 14.35
CA LYS A 705 35.48 4.75 14.93
C LYS A 705 34.34 4.73 13.93
N ILE A 706 33.50 3.71 14.04
CA ILE A 706 32.17 3.60 13.39
C ILE A 706 31.17 3.51 14.54
N PHE A 707 30.11 4.35 14.51
CA PHE A 707 29.17 4.56 15.62
C PHE A 707 27.94 3.68 15.60
N HIS A 708 27.68 2.99 14.49
CA HIS A 708 26.46 2.20 14.31
C HIS A 708 26.78 0.78 13.90
N ASP A 709 25.96 -0.15 14.33
CA ASP A 709 25.99 -1.55 13.94
C ASP A 709 24.94 -1.86 12.86
N ASN A 710 25.09 -3.02 12.20
CA ASN A 710 24.14 -3.46 11.17
C ASN A 710 22.74 -3.55 11.74
N GLY A 711 21.84 -2.76 11.17
CA GLY A 711 20.44 -2.72 11.58
C GLY A 711 20.06 -1.46 12.37
N ASP A 712 21.02 -0.71 12.88
CA ASP A 712 20.74 0.52 13.62
C ASP A 712 20.09 1.59 12.76
N MET A 713 19.35 2.46 13.44
CA MET A 713 18.78 3.65 12.82
C MET A 713 19.79 4.78 12.78
N VAL A 714 19.91 5.40 11.63
CA VAL A 714 20.74 6.57 11.38
C VAL A 714 19.86 7.70 10.89
N ASP A 715 19.94 8.85 11.52
CA ASP A 715 19.27 10.05 11.03
C ASP A 715 20.26 10.92 10.22
N ALA A 716 19.74 11.71 9.28
CA ALA A 716 20.56 12.68 8.58
C ALA A 716 21.09 13.73 9.60
N GLY A 717 22.40 13.87 9.67
CA GLY A 717 23.09 14.65 10.67
C GLY A 717 23.65 13.85 11.84
N ASP A 718 23.41 12.52 11.91
CA ASP A 718 24.07 11.66 12.90
C ASP A 718 25.54 11.46 12.55
N LEU A 719 26.39 11.48 13.56
CA LEU A 719 27.79 11.13 13.43
C LEU A 719 27.93 9.63 13.20
N VAL A 720 28.51 9.24 12.06
CA VAL A 720 28.57 7.82 11.66
C VAL A 720 29.98 7.26 11.62
N VAL A 721 30.99 8.06 11.24
CA VAL A 721 32.41 7.63 11.19
C VAL A 721 33.31 8.77 11.62
N VAL A 722 34.42 8.45 12.29
CA VAL A 722 35.51 9.39 12.58
C VAL A 722 36.76 8.95 11.85
N ILE A 723 37.41 9.90 11.19
CA ILE A 723 38.67 9.71 10.42
C ILE A 723 39.76 10.63 10.98
N GLU A 724 40.94 10.09 11.32
CA GLU A 724 42.13 10.82 11.75
C GLU A 724 43.23 10.75 10.73
#